data_922df6d9a98b559fbd74b3db59ea9376
#
_entry.id   922df6d9a98b559fbd74b3db59ea9376
#
_cell.length_a   1.000
_cell.length_b   1.000
_cell.length_c   1.000
_cell.angle_alpha   90.00
_cell.angle_beta   90.00
_cell.angle_gamma   90.00
#
_symmetry.space_group_name_H-M   'P 1'
#
loop_
_entity.id
_entity.type
_entity.pdbx_description
1 polymer ?
#
loop_
_entity_poly.entity_id
_entity_poly.type
_entity_poly.pdbx_seq_one_letter_code
_entity_poly.pdbx_strand_id
1 'polypeptide(L)'
;MNSQGFVESRNIRSIEINTDVVVIGGGLTGVCCALSAARLGSKVVLVQDRPVLGGNASSEVRLWALGATSHMGNNNRWSREGGIIDEIMTENLYRNREGNPVIFDTVLLDMVMHQPGITMLLNTVVHSVGKKDKRTISHVVAHNAINETSYRISGKYFADCSGDGLVSYLAGSPYRMGSEAREDYDEGFAPDRDIYGELLGHTILFYMKDTGKPVKYVAPQFALKDVERHISKIHNDQYFSIHHHGCKYWWIEYGGRLDTIHDSEDIKRELWKVVYGIWDYIKNSGKFPEMANYTLEWVGTIPGKRESRRMVGLYTLNQRDIIERHTHYDAVAYGGWAIDLHPSNGVYASGRACNQWHSKGVYQIPYRCYLGDHIDNLMFGGRIISTTHVANGSTRVMCTSACGGQVIGTALALCNRYDCKPADFVDPDRIKVLQRELLSWGHYIPGLELKDDSDLLNTAEVKASSVYLFDGYRHNGRFAPLKFSTAALFPVEAGKMPAISLNVKASEPTVLVVELRHAVCGNGYTPDGLIEKKRYELKEGDNEIKIEFETEIPRRQYIFVCFMANDKVMMPQSNDLITGTTTVLNQINLAVSNYGRQDPPAGIGIESFEFWCPLRRPESKNIAFRLSPALHIFSPEFMKNGVMRPEGGTNAWAASNEDSDPSLTLSWPTEQTISELRLFFDTDFDHAMETVQMGHSESVMPYCVRDYRVTDGEGKVLARVEGNYKSVNRLKFNPPAVTGKLSIHLRKPSQEVPATLFHVMVK
;
A
#
# COMPACT_ATOMS: atom_id res chain seq x y z
N MET A 1 56.27 25.47 25.74
CA MET A 1 55.43 24.77 26.75
C MET A 1 54.29 24.08 25.97
N ASN A 2 54.38 22.77 25.76
CA ASN A 2 53.32 22.00 25.13
C ASN A 2 52.24 21.78 26.18
N SER A 3 51.11 22.48 26.09
CA SER A 3 49.90 22.15 26.83
C SER A 3 49.34 20.87 26.24
N GLN A 4 49.68 19.70 26.81
CA GLN A 4 48.90 18.50 26.62
C GLN A 4 47.54 18.75 27.26
N GLY A 5 46.53 19.06 26.46
CA GLY A 5 45.16 19.12 26.96
C GLY A 5 44.73 17.75 27.45
N PHE A 6 44.24 17.70 28.66
CA PHE A 6 43.60 16.48 29.21
C PHE A 6 42.26 16.31 28.49
N VAL A 7 42.07 15.14 27.85
CA VAL A 7 40.78 14.75 27.30
C VAL A 7 40.07 13.89 28.35
N GLU A 8 39.07 14.47 29.02
CA GLU A 8 38.17 13.69 29.86
C GLU A 8 37.07 13.09 28.97
N SER A 9 36.93 11.76 28.99
CA SER A 9 35.89 11.05 28.27
C SER A 9 34.79 10.58 29.19
N ARG A 10 33.53 10.55 28.68
CA ARG A 10 32.42 9.96 29.41
C ARG A 10 32.68 8.48 29.65
N ASN A 11 32.34 7.98 30.83
CA ASN A 11 32.27 6.53 31.09
C ASN A 11 30.96 5.98 30.54
N ILE A 12 30.99 5.51 29.29
CA ILE A 12 29.82 4.96 28.59
C ILE A 12 29.66 3.49 29.00
N ARG A 13 28.46 3.15 29.50
CA ARG A 13 28.10 1.75 29.79
C ARG A 13 28.15 0.93 28.50
N SER A 14 28.75 -0.25 28.53
CA SER A 14 28.76 -1.17 27.40
C SER A 14 27.86 -2.38 27.67
N ILE A 15 27.00 -2.71 26.71
CA ILE A 15 26.09 -3.87 26.76
C ILE A 15 26.30 -4.70 25.50
N GLU A 16 26.49 -6.03 25.67
CA GLU A 16 26.54 -6.99 24.60
C GLU A 16 25.20 -7.72 24.46
N ILE A 17 24.68 -7.80 23.22
CA ILE A 17 23.43 -8.50 22.88
C ILE A 17 23.72 -9.50 21.77
N ASN A 18 23.27 -10.74 21.96
CA ASN A 18 23.34 -11.79 20.93
C ASN A 18 21.93 -12.16 20.47
N THR A 19 21.72 -12.19 19.16
CA THR A 19 20.40 -12.45 18.56
C THR A 19 20.54 -13.23 17.26
N ASP A 20 19.43 -13.70 16.68
CA ASP A 20 19.42 -14.32 15.36
C ASP A 20 19.44 -13.27 14.26
N VAL A 21 18.56 -12.27 14.35
CA VAL A 21 18.38 -11.22 13.35
C VAL A 21 18.52 -9.83 13.98
N VAL A 22 19.34 -8.98 13.37
CA VAL A 22 19.48 -7.57 13.74
C VAL A 22 18.82 -6.73 12.65
N VAL A 23 17.77 -5.98 12.99
CA VAL A 23 17.06 -5.07 12.10
C VAL A 23 17.44 -3.64 12.43
N ILE A 24 18.03 -2.92 11.48
CA ILE A 24 18.49 -1.54 11.66
C ILE A 24 17.57 -0.58 10.90
N GLY A 25 16.89 0.29 11.65
CA GLY A 25 15.85 1.19 11.18
C GLY A 25 14.45 0.68 11.53
N GLY A 26 13.71 1.48 12.31
CA GLY A 26 12.34 1.21 12.78
C GLY A 26 11.25 1.93 11.96
N GLY A 27 11.51 2.25 10.67
CA GLY A 27 10.47 2.63 9.72
C GLY A 27 9.51 1.48 9.46
N LEU A 28 8.44 1.69 8.66
CA LEU A 28 7.45 0.63 8.38
C LEU A 28 8.10 -0.65 7.84
N THR A 29 9.14 -0.52 7.00
CA THR A 29 9.92 -1.66 6.50
C THR A 29 10.56 -2.47 7.63
N GLY A 30 11.25 -1.79 8.56
CA GLY A 30 11.92 -2.46 9.68
C GLY A 30 10.94 -3.05 10.68
N VAL A 31 9.81 -2.39 10.93
CA VAL A 31 8.72 -2.91 11.77
C VAL A 31 8.17 -4.21 11.18
N CYS A 32 7.83 -4.22 9.88
CA CYS A 32 7.35 -5.43 9.20
C CYS A 32 8.40 -6.54 9.17
N CYS A 33 9.68 -6.20 9.00
CA CYS A 33 10.79 -7.14 9.05
C CYS A 33 10.93 -7.78 10.44
N ALA A 34 10.95 -6.98 11.49
CA ALA A 34 11.09 -7.46 12.86
C ALA A 34 9.90 -8.34 13.30
N LEU A 35 8.67 -7.90 13.00
CA LEU A 35 7.46 -8.67 13.30
C LEU A 35 7.44 -10.01 12.55
N SER A 36 7.77 -10.01 11.26
CA SER A 36 7.81 -11.22 10.45
C SER A 36 8.84 -12.23 10.97
N ALA A 37 10.07 -11.79 11.21
CA ALA A 37 11.14 -12.66 11.70
C ALA A 37 10.80 -13.25 13.08
N ALA A 38 10.26 -12.45 13.99
CA ALA A 38 9.90 -12.90 15.34
C ALA A 38 8.70 -13.86 15.34
N ARG A 39 7.69 -13.62 14.51
CA ARG A 39 6.52 -14.54 14.34
C ARG A 39 6.92 -15.90 13.82
N LEU A 40 8.02 -16.00 13.07
CA LEU A 40 8.60 -17.25 12.58
C LEU A 40 9.63 -17.87 13.53
N GLY A 41 9.77 -17.32 14.76
CA GLY A 41 10.53 -17.92 15.85
C GLY A 41 11.95 -17.41 16.01
N SER A 42 12.42 -16.45 15.22
CA SER A 42 13.74 -15.85 15.41
C SER A 42 13.75 -14.86 16.56
N LYS A 43 14.86 -14.78 17.28
CA LYS A 43 15.14 -13.67 18.20
C LYS A 43 15.58 -12.46 17.39
N VAL A 44 15.00 -11.30 17.64
CA VAL A 44 15.22 -10.07 16.88
C VAL A 44 15.64 -8.92 17.78
N VAL A 45 16.64 -8.16 17.34
CA VAL A 45 16.92 -6.83 17.88
C VAL A 45 16.55 -5.79 16.83
N LEU A 46 15.58 -4.93 17.15
CA LEU A 46 15.19 -3.79 16.33
C LEU A 46 15.85 -2.52 16.86
N VAL A 47 16.71 -1.90 16.06
CA VAL A 47 17.44 -0.68 16.41
C VAL A 47 16.85 0.49 15.63
N GLN A 48 16.43 1.52 16.34
CA GLN A 48 15.87 2.74 15.78
C GLN A 48 16.58 3.98 16.35
N ASP A 49 17.03 4.87 15.46
CA ASP A 49 17.75 6.10 15.80
C ASP A 49 16.87 7.20 16.40
N ARG A 50 15.55 7.04 16.35
CA ARG A 50 14.55 8.02 16.82
C ARG A 50 13.73 7.49 17.99
N PRO A 51 12.97 8.39 18.69
CA PRO A 51 12.16 8.00 19.84
C PRO A 51 10.91 7.21 19.49
N VAL A 52 10.49 7.18 18.21
CA VAL A 52 9.27 6.52 17.74
C VAL A 52 9.55 5.62 16.55
N LEU A 53 8.67 4.66 16.30
CA LEU A 53 8.64 3.81 15.11
C LEU A 53 7.88 4.51 13.97
N GLY A 54 7.96 3.94 12.75
CA GLY A 54 7.20 4.39 11.57
C GLY A 54 7.99 5.22 10.57
N GLY A 55 9.15 5.77 10.94
CA GLY A 55 10.00 6.55 10.03
C GLY A 55 9.25 7.77 9.46
N ASN A 56 9.13 7.86 8.14
CA ASN A 56 8.42 8.98 7.49
C ASN A 56 6.91 9.02 7.78
N ALA A 57 6.29 7.91 8.19
CA ALA A 57 4.88 7.88 8.60
C ALA A 57 4.67 8.26 10.06
N SER A 58 5.73 8.33 10.87
CA SER A 58 5.66 8.67 12.31
C SER A 58 5.16 10.09 12.55
N SER A 59 4.79 10.36 13.81
CA SER A 59 4.39 11.72 14.26
C SER A 59 5.48 12.77 14.09
N GLU A 60 6.76 12.37 13.93
CA GLU A 60 7.87 13.31 13.72
C GLU A 60 7.92 13.88 12.31
N VAL A 61 7.40 13.16 11.31
CA VAL A 61 7.44 13.55 9.88
C VAL A 61 6.04 13.73 9.29
N ARG A 62 5.09 12.85 9.64
CA ARG A 62 3.67 12.91 9.30
C ARG A 62 3.37 12.81 7.81
N LEU A 63 4.12 11.99 7.05
CA LEU A 63 3.80 11.70 5.67
C LEU A 63 2.78 10.56 5.56
N TRP A 64 1.94 10.63 4.51
CA TRP A 64 1.01 9.55 4.18
C TRP A 64 1.74 8.23 3.91
N ALA A 65 1.34 7.16 4.56
CA ALA A 65 1.75 5.82 4.18
C ALA A 65 0.95 5.39 2.94
N LEU A 66 1.55 5.54 1.78
CA LEU A 66 0.96 5.23 0.48
C LEU A 66 1.47 3.92 -0.07
N GLY A 67 0.70 3.35 -0.99
CA GLY A 67 1.00 2.09 -1.67
C GLY A 67 0.40 1.99 -3.06
N ALA A 68 0.16 0.78 -3.53
CA ALA A 68 -0.29 0.47 -4.88
C ALA A 68 -1.65 1.06 -5.26
N THR A 69 -2.52 1.35 -4.31
CA THR A 69 -3.86 1.93 -4.55
C THR A 69 -3.86 3.44 -4.83
N SER A 70 -2.73 4.14 -4.61
CA SER A 70 -2.54 5.56 -4.98
C SER A 70 -3.72 6.47 -4.62
N HIS A 71 -4.13 6.53 -3.34
CA HIS A 71 -5.30 7.29 -2.87
C HIS A 71 -6.62 6.90 -3.55
N MET A 72 -6.75 5.75 -4.15
CA MET A 72 -7.81 5.35 -5.09
C MET A 72 -7.81 6.18 -6.39
N GLY A 73 -6.74 6.89 -6.68
CA GLY A 73 -6.59 7.76 -7.85
C GLY A 73 -5.88 7.10 -9.04
N ASN A 74 -5.85 5.77 -9.10
CA ASN A 74 -5.37 4.97 -10.23
C ASN A 74 -6.33 3.83 -10.56
N ASN A 75 -6.01 3.05 -11.58
CA ASN A 75 -6.84 1.91 -12.01
C ASN A 75 -6.47 0.59 -11.35
N ASN A 76 -5.58 0.57 -10.35
CA ASN A 76 -5.22 -0.65 -9.63
C ASN A 76 -6.36 -1.02 -8.68
N ARG A 77 -7.16 -2.04 -9.05
CA ARG A 77 -8.26 -2.52 -8.22
C ARG A 77 -7.78 -3.65 -7.30
N TRP A 78 -8.30 -3.69 -6.10
CA TRP A 78 -8.00 -4.70 -5.07
C TRP A 78 -6.51 -4.91 -4.82
N SER A 79 -5.71 -3.83 -4.95
CA SER A 79 -4.25 -3.89 -4.94
C SER A 79 -3.60 -3.30 -3.69
N ARG A 80 -4.37 -3.00 -2.62
CA ARG A 80 -3.74 -2.60 -1.36
C ARG A 80 -2.85 -3.73 -0.85
N GLU A 81 -1.68 -3.37 -0.36
CA GLU A 81 -0.69 -4.31 0.14
C GLU A 81 -1.28 -5.21 1.23
N GLY A 82 -0.95 -6.51 1.16
CA GLY A 82 -1.37 -7.53 2.12
C GLY A 82 -0.34 -7.82 3.20
N GLY A 83 -0.62 -8.80 4.06
CA GLY A 83 0.30 -9.25 5.10
C GLY A 83 0.39 -8.31 6.29
N ILE A 84 1.58 -8.16 6.87
CA ILE A 84 1.78 -7.37 8.10
C ILE A 84 1.43 -5.90 7.91
N ILE A 85 1.71 -5.32 6.74
CA ILE A 85 1.33 -3.92 6.49
C ILE A 85 -0.19 -3.74 6.45
N ASP A 86 -0.95 -4.70 5.89
CA ASP A 86 -2.41 -4.67 5.96
C ASP A 86 -2.92 -4.78 7.41
N GLU A 87 -2.29 -5.64 8.22
CA GLU A 87 -2.60 -5.74 9.64
C GLU A 87 -2.36 -4.41 10.37
N ILE A 88 -1.24 -3.73 10.10
CA ILE A 88 -0.95 -2.39 10.66
C ILE A 88 -2.02 -1.38 10.23
N MET A 89 -2.39 -1.37 8.96
CA MET A 89 -3.33 -0.39 8.41
C MET A 89 -4.76 -0.63 8.91
N THR A 90 -5.20 -1.88 9.01
CA THR A 90 -6.51 -2.22 9.59
C THR A 90 -6.58 -1.95 11.09
N GLU A 91 -5.49 -2.21 11.82
CA GLU A 91 -5.35 -1.85 13.24
C GLU A 91 -5.39 -0.33 13.45
N ASN A 92 -4.68 0.43 12.58
CA ASN A 92 -4.73 1.87 12.60
C ASN A 92 -6.14 2.40 12.31
N LEU A 93 -6.81 1.88 11.28
CA LEU A 93 -8.19 2.28 10.96
C LEU A 93 -9.13 2.05 12.16
N TYR A 94 -9.01 0.90 12.81
CA TYR A 94 -9.84 0.53 13.95
C TYR A 94 -9.66 1.45 15.15
N ARG A 95 -8.42 1.83 15.47
CA ARG A 95 -8.07 2.67 16.64
C ARG A 95 -8.03 4.17 16.34
N ASN A 96 -7.85 4.56 15.08
CA ASN A 96 -7.43 5.91 14.68
C ASN A 96 -8.12 6.38 13.39
N ARG A 97 -9.43 6.29 13.37
CA ARG A 97 -10.25 6.66 12.21
C ARG A 97 -10.02 8.10 11.73
N GLU A 98 -9.66 8.99 12.63
CA GLU A 98 -9.39 10.42 12.35
C GLU A 98 -8.01 10.67 11.73
N GLY A 99 -7.13 9.67 11.69
CA GLY A 99 -5.78 9.82 11.12
C GLY A 99 -4.83 10.65 12.00
N ASN A 100 -4.90 10.49 13.33
CA ASN A 100 -3.98 11.13 14.26
C ASN A 100 -2.59 10.47 14.21
N PRO A 101 -1.52 11.21 13.88
CA PRO A 101 -0.18 10.62 13.73
C PRO A 101 0.40 10.10 15.05
N VAL A 102 0.01 10.66 16.20
CA VAL A 102 0.47 10.18 17.51
C VAL A 102 -0.16 8.82 17.85
N ILE A 103 -1.43 8.63 17.49
CA ILE A 103 -2.11 7.33 17.68
C ILE A 103 -1.48 6.29 16.75
N PHE A 104 -1.08 6.67 15.54
CA PHE A 104 -0.38 5.75 14.64
C PHE A 104 0.95 5.25 15.23
N ASP A 105 1.73 6.13 15.86
CA ASP A 105 2.96 5.72 16.58
C ASP A 105 2.65 4.68 17.66
N THR A 106 1.54 4.85 18.41
CA THR A 106 1.14 3.90 19.46
C THR A 106 0.71 2.55 18.90
N VAL A 107 0.10 2.52 17.71
CA VAL A 107 -0.24 1.26 17.01
C VAL A 107 1.03 0.47 16.72
N LEU A 108 2.04 1.08 16.12
CA LEU A 108 3.30 0.42 15.81
C LEU A 108 4.04 -0.03 17.05
N LEU A 109 4.09 0.83 18.06
CA LEU A 109 4.76 0.56 19.33
C LEU A 109 4.11 -0.63 20.05
N ASP A 110 2.77 -0.64 20.12
CA ASP A 110 2.00 -1.71 20.76
C ASP A 110 2.24 -3.07 20.06
N MET A 111 2.18 -3.11 18.73
CA MET A 111 2.44 -4.33 17.96
C MET A 111 3.85 -4.89 18.18
N VAL A 112 4.86 -4.03 18.24
CA VAL A 112 6.26 -4.45 18.43
C VAL A 112 6.52 -4.87 19.87
N MET A 113 6.03 -4.13 20.85
CA MET A 113 6.23 -4.43 22.28
C MET A 113 5.55 -5.71 22.74
N HIS A 114 4.38 -6.02 22.16
CA HIS A 114 3.64 -7.24 22.48
C HIS A 114 4.05 -8.46 21.66
N GLN A 115 4.96 -8.29 20.67
CA GLN A 115 5.48 -9.41 19.91
C GLN A 115 6.61 -10.09 20.66
N PRO A 116 6.44 -11.34 21.14
CA PRO A 116 7.52 -12.09 21.78
C PRO A 116 8.72 -12.25 20.83
N GLY A 117 9.92 -12.20 21.39
CA GLY A 117 11.16 -12.39 20.65
C GLY A 117 11.78 -11.12 20.07
N ILE A 118 11.16 -9.94 20.23
CA ILE A 118 11.74 -8.66 19.81
C ILE A 118 12.32 -7.91 21.01
N THR A 119 13.58 -7.50 20.91
CA THR A 119 14.20 -6.48 21.75
C THR A 119 14.28 -5.19 20.96
N MET A 120 13.57 -4.14 21.40
CA MET A 120 13.51 -2.85 20.73
C MET A 120 14.44 -1.84 21.41
N LEU A 121 15.29 -1.17 20.62
CA LEU A 121 16.22 -0.12 21.07
C LEU A 121 15.89 1.17 20.32
N LEU A 122 15.17 2.08 20.96
CA LEU A 122 14.87 3.43 20.46
C LEU A 122 15.99 4.41 20.82
N ASN A 123 16.07 5.55 20.13
CA ASN A 123 17.12 6.58 20.29
C ASN A 123 18.54 6.00 20.19
N THR A 124 18.70 4.94 19.41
CA THR A 124 19.94 4.16 19.35
C THR A 124 20.46 4.16 17.92
N VAL A 125 21.60 4.81 17.71
CA VAL A 125 22.22 5.02 16.40
C VAL A 125 23.34 4.01 16.17
N VAL A 126 23.23 3.21 15.12
CA VAL A 126 24.33 2.37 14.66
C VAL A 126 25.40 3.26 14.02
N HIS A 127 26.65 3.11 14.42
CA HIS A 127 27.77 3.91 13.90
C HIS A 127 28.94 3.08 13.38
N SER A 128 28.98 1.76 13.65
CA SER A 128 30.02 0.90 13.09
C SER A 128 29.54 -0.53 12.88
N VAL A 129 30.22 -1.21 11.97
CA VAL A 129 30.00 -2.62 11.58
C VAL A 129 31.29 -3.38 11.76
N GLY A 130 31.24 -4.45 12.55
CA GLY A 130 32.33 -5.42 12.67
C GLY A 130 32.08 -6.61 11.75
N LYS A 131 33.12 -7.07 11.05
CA LYS A 131 33.06 -8.22 10.15
C LYS A 131 33.88 -9.39 10.70
N LYS A 132 33.41 -10.60 10.47
CA LYS A 132 34.14 -11.85 10.73
C LYS A 132 35.17 -12.12 9.64
N ASP A 133 34.82 -11.81 8.42
CA ASP A 133 35.63 -11.91 7.21
C ASP A 133 35.16 -10.85 6.19
N LYS A 134 35.68 -10.88 4.97
CA LYS A 134 35.34 -9.87 3.95
C LYS A 134 33.85 -9.81 3.58
N ARG A 135 33.12 -10.92 3.76
CA ARG A 135 31.74 -11.10 3.29
C ARG A 135 30.72 -11.27 4.42
N THR A 136 31.13 -11.37 5.69
CA THR A 136 30.24 -11.73 6.78
C THR A 136 30.30 -10.70 7.91
N ILE A 137 29.18 -10.05 8.20
CA ILE A 137 29.01 -9.16 9.35
C ILE A 137 28.92 -10.04 10.61
N SER A 138 29.65 -9.68 11.65
CA SER A 138 29.58 -10.33 12.97
C SER A 138 28.72 -9.57 13.96
N HIS A 139 28.81 -8.23 13.95
CA HIS A 139 28.09 -7.36 14.87
C HIS A 139 27.97 -5.94 14.33
N VAL A 140 27.06 -5.18 14.90
CA VAL A 140 27.02 -3.72 14.80
C VAL A 140 27.29 -3.11 16.18
N VAL A 141 27.84 -1.89 16.18
CA VAL A 141 27.96 -1.09 17.41
C VAL A 141 27.03 0.10 17.29
N ALA A 142 26.20 0.29 18.29
CA ALA A 142 25.23 1.35 18.37
C ALA A 142 25.35 2.14 19.68
N HIS A 143 25.01 3.42 19.64
CA HIS A 143 25.07 4.32 20.79
C HIS A 143 23.71 4.96 21.05
N ASN A 144 23.33 4.99 22.33
CA ASN A 144 22.20 5.74 22.82
C ASN A 144 22.70 6.86 23.74
N ALA A 145 22.61 8.09 23.27
CA ALA A 145 23.11 9.25 24.00
C ALA A 145 22.26 9.61 25.23
N ILE A 146 20.97 9.18 25.27
CA ILE A 146 20.04 9.51 26.33
C ILE A 146 20.33 8.70 27.59
N ASN A 147 20.64 7.40 27.44
CA ASN A 147 20.94 6.50 28.55
C ASN A 147 22.46 6.19 28.70
N GLU A 148 23.30 6.91 27.95
CA GLU A 148 24.77 6.79 27.95
C GLU A 148 25.27 5.35 27.77
N THR A 149 24.61 4.59 26.84
CA THR A 149 24.91 3.17 26.63
C THR A 149 25.41 2.95 25.21
N SER A 150 26.50 2.19 25.09
CA SER A 150 26.98 1.60 23.85
C SER A 150 26.53 0.14 23.78
N TYR A 151 25.90 -0.23 22.71
CA TYR A 151 25.43 -1.60 22.44
C TYR A 151 26.30 -2.26 21.38
N ARG A 152 26.88 -3.40 21.72
CA ARG A 152 27.48 -4.33 20.75
C ARG A 152 26.47 -5.43 20.45
N ILE A 153 25.90 -5.41 19.24
CA ILE A 153 24.81 -6.30 18.88
C ILE A 153 25.35 -7.32 17.84
N SER A 154 25.51 -8.55 18.27
CA SER A 154 25.95 -9.68 17.44
C SER A 154 24.72 -10.42 16.90
N GLY A 155 24.74 -10.77 15.62
CA GLY A 155 23.66 -11.48 14.97
C GLY A 155 24.16 -12.47 13.92
N LYS A 156 23.32 -13.46 13.60
CA LYS A 156 23.58 -14.34 12.47
C LYS A 156 23.31 -13.60 11.15
N TYR A 157 22.22 -12.83 11.12
CA TYR A 157 21.73 -12.09 9.93
C TYR A 157 21.42 -10.64 10.27
N PHE A 158 21.55 -9.77 9.26
CA PHE A 158 21.35 -8.33 9.37
C PHE A 158 20.37 -7.85 8.30
N ALA A 159 19.46 -6.96 8.68
CA ALA A 159 18.55 -6.26 7.79
C ALA A 159 18.80 -4.76 7.85
N ASP A 160 19.24 -4.16 6.76
CA ASP A 160 19.40 -2.71 6.63
C ASP A 160 18.06 -2.10 6.16
N CYS A 161 17.28 -1.60 7.12
CA CYS A 161 16.04 -0.87 6.92
C CYS A 161 16.19 0.61 7.33
N SER A 162 17.43 1.11 7.39
CA SER A 162 17.77 2.45 7.88
C SER A 162 17.28 3.60 6.99
N GLY A 163 16.86 3.27 5.77
CA GLY A 163 16.39 4.23 4.78
C GLY A 163 17.52 4.96 4.04
N ASP A 164 18.74 4.99 4.57
CA ASP A 164 19.92 5.59 3.93
C ASP A 164 21.00 4.54 3.60
N GLY A 165 20.73 3.24 3.80
CA GLY A 165 21.68 2.16 3.51
C GLY A 165 22.90 2.18 4.42
N LEU A 166 22.71 2.54 5.69
CA LEU A 166 23.81 2.79 6.63
C LEU A 166 24.68 1.56 6.84
N VAL A 167 24.06 0.42 7.18
CA VAL A 167 24.81 -0.81 7.47
C VAL A 167 25.43 -1.36 6.20
N SER A 168 24.71 -1.33 5.10
CA SER A 168 25.17 -1.75 3.80
C SER A 168 26.40 -0.94 3.36
N TYR A 169 26.35 0.39 3.53
CA TYR A 169 27.47 1.28 3.25
C TYR A 169 28.68 0.99 4.14
N LEU A 170 28.50 0.90 5.46
CA LEU A 170 29.56 0.60 6.42
C LEU A 170 30.18 -0.79 6.19
N ALA A 171 29.39 -1.74 5.70
CA ALA A 171 29.87 -3.08 5.35
C ALA A 171 30.64 -3.10 4.00
N GLY A 172 30.59 -2.03 3.22
CA GLY A 172 31.28 -1.91 1.93
C GLY A 172 30.48 -2.43 0.73
N SER A 173 29.13 -2.52 0.86
CA SER A 173 28.27 -2.86 -0.28
C SER A 173 28.21 -1.70 -1.28
N PRO A 174 28.21 -1.95 -2.59
CA PRO A 174 28.09 -0.92 -3.60
C PRO A 174 26.71 -0.30 -3.61
N TYR A 175 26.63 0.98 -3.97
CA TYR A 175 25.39 1.73 -4.08
C TYR A 175 25.43 2.74 -5.22
N ARG A 176 24.26 3.23 -5.61
CA ARG A 176 24.05 4.36 -6.52
C ARG A 176 23.40 5.50 -5.74
N MET A 177 23.63 6.74 -6.19
CA MET A 177 23.02 7.92 -5.62
C MET A 177 22.75 8.93 -6.73
N GLY A 178 21.50 9.41 -6.82
CA GLY A 178 21.05 10.25 -7.91
C GLY A 178 20.61 9.48 -9.16
N SER A 179 20.06 10.20 -10.14
CA SER A 179 19.53 9.62 -11.38
C SER A 179 20.65 9.03 -12.25
N GLU A 180 20.41 7.87 -12.82
CA GLU A 180 21.16 7.30 -13.93
C GLU A 180 20.82 8.05 -15.22
N ALA A 181 21.72 8.01 -16.20
CA ALA A 181 21.44 8.53 -17.52
C ALA A 181 20.56 7.55 -18.32
N ARG A 182 19.84 8.07 -19.31
CA ARG A 182 18.91 7.32 -20.16
C ARG A 182 19.54 6.04 -20.73
N GLU A 183 20.77 6.15 -21.19
CA GLU A 183 21.50 5.07 -21.87
C GLU A 183 21.93 3.94 -20.91
N ASP A 184 22.01 4.21 -19.61
CA ASP A 184 22.52 3.23 -18.64
C ASP A 184 21.56 2.05 -18.47
N TYR A 185 20.23 2.28 -18.61
CA TYR A 185 19.18 1.28 -18.46
C TYR A 185 18.11 1.32 -19.57
N ASP A 186 18.34 2.08 -20.64
CA ASP A 186 17.38 2.30 -21.73
C ASP A 186 16.01 2.80 -21.19
N GLU A 187 16.04 3.78 -20.29
CA GLU A 187 14.87 4.34 -19.64
C GLU A 187 14.48 5.68 -20.28
N GLY A 188 13.37 5.69 -21.03
CA GLY A 188 12.92 6.89 -21.72
C GLY A 188 12.58 8.07 -20.81
N PHE A 189 12.27 7.84 -19.53
CA PHE A 189 11.98 8.89 -18.56
C PHE A 189 13.20 9.33 -17.74
N ALA A 190 14.34 8.66 -17.87
CA ALA A 190 15.60 9.10 -17.27
C ALA A 190 16.15 10.34 -18.00
N PRO A 191 16.92 11.19 -17.32
CA PRO A 191 17.55 12.37 -17.94
C PRO A 191 18.65 11.97 -18.93
N ASP A 192 19.02 12.91 -19.78
CA ASP A 192 20.20 12.78 -20.63
C ASP A 192 21.49 12.85 -19.79
N ARG A 193 22.60 12.31 -20.30
CA ARG A 193 23.87 12.14 -19.55
C ARG A 193 24.50 13.44 -19.05
N ASP A 194 24.22 14.54 -19.67
CA ASP A 194 24.75 15.86 -19.28
C ASP A 194 24.00 16.48 -18.08
N ILE A 195 22.81 15.94 -17.74
CA ILE A 195 21.98 16.42 -16.64
C ILE A 195 21.62 15.33 -15.62
N TYR A 196 22.27 14.15 -15.68
CA TYR A 196 22.05 13.06 -14.73
C TYR A 196 22.64 13.35 -13.35
N GLY A 197 22.29 12.54 -12.35
CA GLY A 197 22.85 12.58 -10.99
C GLY A 197 22.00 13.34 -9.97
N GLU A 198 20.88 13.95 -10.38
CA GLU A 198 19.97 14.63 -9.45
C GLU A 198 19.16 13.64 -8.62
N LEU A 199 18.78 14.04 -7.40
CA LEU A 199 18.03 13.28 -6.40
C LEU A 199 16.62 13.83 -6.22
N LEU A 200 15.79 13.07 -5.51
CA LEU A 200 14.53 13.56 -4.99
C LEU A 200 14.74 14.26 -3.64
N GLY A 201 14.31 15.52 -3.54
CA GLY A 201 14.51 16.35 -2.35
C GLY A 201 13.76 15.88 -1.11
N HIS A 202 14.12 16.45 0.04
CA HIS A 202 13.41 16.25 1.31
C HIS A 202 12.22 17.18 1.41
N THR A 203 11.26 16.86 2.31
CA THR A 203 10.12 17.71 2.62
C THR A 203 10.01 17.99 4.12
N ILE A 204 9.53 19.18 4.48
CA ILE A 204 9.06 19.51 5.84
C ILE A 204 7.65 20.06 5.73
N LEU A 205 6.79 19.55 6.60
CA LEU A 205 5.39 19.92 6.67
C LEU A 205 5.12 20.77 7.90
N PHE A 206 4.01 21.50 7.88
CA PHE A 206 3.49 22.21 9.06
C PHE A 206 1.99 21.96 9.22
N TYR A 207 1.52 22.07 10.46
CA TYR A 207 0.11 22.00 10.82
C TYR A 207 -0.28 23.31 11.49
N MET A 208 -1.51 23.70 11.29
CA MET A 208 -2.12 24.90 11.88
C MET A 208 -3.41 24.54 12.61
N LYS A 209 -3.78 25.38 13.57
CA LYS A 209 -5.07 25.26 14.27
C LYS A 209 -5.72 26.62 14.45
N ASP A 210 -7.04 26.61 14.44
CA ASP A 210 -7.87 27.76 14.84
C ASP A 210 -7.85 27.87 16.37
N THR A 211 -7.55 29.06 16.89
CA THR A 211 -7.56 29.38 18.33
C THR A 211 -8.85 30.03 18.79
N GLY A 212 -9.80 30.28 17.87
CA GLY A 212 -11.07 30.96 18.11
C GLY A 212 -10.94 32.47 18.38
N LYS A 213 -9.74 33.05 18.32
CA LYS A 213 -9.47 34.47 18.52
C LYS A 213 -8.23 34.91 17.74
N PRO A 214 -8.10 36.19 17.37
CA PRO A 214 -6.97 36.70 16.64
C PRO A 214 -5.63 36.45 17.36
N VAL A 215 -4.65 35.93 16.63
CA VAL A 215 -3.28 35.65 17.09
C VAL A 215 -2.31 36.40 16.21
N LYS A 216 -1.49 37.26 16.84
CA LYS A 216 -0.40 37.96 16.14
C LYS A 216 0.73 36.96 15.84
N TYR A 217 1.25 37.04 14.62
CA TYR A 217 2.46 36.31 14.23
C TYR A 217 3.59 37.30 13.95
N VAL A 218 4.78 37.00 14.46
CA VAL A 218 6.02 37.73 14.15
C VAL A 218 6.97 36.73 13.52
N ALA A 219 7.26 36.93 12.25
CA ALA A 219 8.15 36.02 11.51
C ALA A 219 9.58 36.05 12.07
N PRO A 220 10.25 34.90 12.20
CA PRO A 220 11.67 34.88 12.57
C PRO A 220 12.49 35.53 11.45
N GLN A 221 13.67 36.06 11.82
CA GLN A 221 14.53 36.77 10.88
C GLN A 221 14.98 35.90 9.69
N PHE A 222 15.11 34.60 9.89
CA PHE A 222 15.51 33.63 8.87
C PHE A 222 14.38 33.24 7.91
N ALA A 223 13.12 33.61 8.19
CA ALA A 223 11.99 33.30 7.28
C ALA A 223 12.21 33.90 5.89
N LEU A 224 11.86 33.10 4.85
CA LEU A 224 11.96 33.55 3.46
C LEU A 224 11.11 34.83 3.25
N LYS A 225 11.75 35.86 2.72
CA LYS A 225 11.08 37.11 2.34
C LYS A 225 10.59 37.00 0.89
N ASP A 226 9.62 37.82 0.52
CA ASP A 226 9.09 37.89 -0.85
C ASP A 226 8.71 36.52 -1.44
N VAL A 227 7.97 35.73 -0.66
CA VAL A 227 7.58 34.36 -1.01
C VAL A 227 6.94 34.27 -2.40
N GLU A 228 6.10 35.27 -2.77
CA GLU A 228 5.46 35.33 -4.09
C GLU A 228 6.46 35.42 -5.25
N ARG A 229 7.62 36.05 -5.03
CA ARG A 229 8.67 36.16 -6.03
C ARG A 229 9.45 34.86 -6.19
N HIS A 230 9.63 34.12 -5.11
CA HIS A 230 10.53 32.96 -5.08
C HIS A 230 9.82 31.63 -5.28
N ILE A 231 8.52 31.54 -4.98
CA ILE A 231 7.76 30.30 -4.99
C ILE A 231 6.56 30.43 -5.95
N SER A 232 6.73 29.98 -7.19
CA SER A 232 5.69 30.05 -8.22
C SER A 232 4.41 29.27 -7.86
N LYS A 233 4.55 28.22 -7.06
CA LYS A 233 3.45 27.32 -6.67
C LYS A 233 2.36 27.99 -5.83
N ILE A 234 2.67 29.07 -5.12
CA ILE A 234 1.65 29.83 -4.35
C ILE A 234 0.66 30.60 -5.21
N HIS A 235 0.96 30.77 -6.50
CA HIS A 235 0.04 31.39 -7.48
C HIS A 235 -0.85 30.36 -8.18
N ASN A 236 -0.81 29.10 -7.78
CA ASN A 236 -1.54 28.02 -8.40
C ASN A 236 -2.43 27.32 -7.37
N ASP A 237 -3.76 27.46 -7.52
CA ASP A 237 -4.77 26.90 -6.63
C ASP A 237 -4.73 25.38 -6.53
N GLN A 238 -4.09 24.69 -7.47
CA GLN A 238 -3.84 23.26 -7.41
C GLN A 238 -2.87 22.90 -6.27
N TYR A 239 -1.90 23.75 -5.98
CA TYR A 239 -0.87 23.50 -4.97
C TYR A 239 -1.11 24.26 -3.67
N PHE A 240 -1.51 25.52 -3.76
CA PHE A 240 -1.63 26.39 -2.62
C PHE A 240 -3.09 26.69 -2.26
N SER A 241 -3.43 26.46 -1.01
CA SER A 241 -4.67 26.94 -0.38
C SER A 241 -4.39 27.21 1.08
N ILE A 242 -4.87 28.33 1.61
CA ILE A 242 -4.75 28.66 3.03
C ILE A 242 -5.43 27.64 3.97
N HIS A 243 -6.32 26.80 3.43
CA HIS A 243 -6.97 25.71 4.16
C HIS A 243 -6.15 24.41 4.11
N HIS A 244 -5.06 24.40 3.36
CA HIS A 244 -4.14 23.26 3.33
C HIS A 244 -3.17 23.30 4.51
N HIS A 245 -2.83 22.13 5.02
CA HIS A 245 -1.77 21.92 5.99
C HIS A 245 -1.23 20.47 5.88
N GLY A 246 -0.12 20.19 6.53
CA GLY A 246 0.52 18.87 6.53
C GLY A 246 0.78 18.35 5.12
N CYS A 247 0.40 17.11 4.84
CA CYS A 247 0.65 16.45 3.57
C CYS A 247 0.03 17.15 2.35
N LYS A 248 -0.92 18.07 2.51
CA LYS A 248 -1.42 18.88 1.38
C LYS A 248 -0.36 19.81 0.82
N TYR A 249 0.71 20.10 1.60
CA TYR A 249 1.88 20.86 1.18
C TYR A 249 3.09 19.97 0.84
N TRP A 250 2.87 18.74 0.34
CA TRP A 250 3.91 17.78 -0.05
C TRP A 250 4.94 18.35 -1.02
N TRP A 251 4.62 19.40 -1.77
CA TRP A 251 5.46 20.08 -2.73
C TRP A 251 6.49 21.05 -2.08
N ILE A 252 6.42 21.31 -0.76
CA ILE A 252 7.45 22.02 -0.04
C ILE A 252 8.63 21.08 0.13
N GLU A 253 9.53 21.10 -0.81
CA GLU A 253 10.69 20.20 -0.85
C GLU A 253 11.94 20.91 -1.34
N TYR A 254 13.11 20.39 -0.92
CA TYR A 254 14.40 20.95 -1.27
C TYR A 254 15.53 19.90 -1.17
N GLY A 255 16.64 20.14 -1.86
CA GLY A 255 17.87 19.37 -1.71
C GLY A 255 18.12 18.31 -2.77
N GLY A 256 17.36 18.27 -3.89
CA GLY A 256 17.60 17.30 -4.98
C GLY A 256 18.92 17.48 -5.72
N ARG A 257 19.63 18.59 -5.48
CA ARG A 257 20.97 18.86 -6.02
C ARG A 257 22.07 18.85 -4.97
N LEU A 258 21.73 18.41 -3.76
CA LEU A 258 22.66 18.33 -2.62
C LEU A 258 22.83 16.86 -2.21
N ASP A 259 23.83 16.59 -1.38
CA ASP A 259 23.94 15.28 -0.75
C ASP A 259 22.82 15.12 0.30
N THR A 260 21.81 14.33 -0.03
CA THR A 260 20.62 14.10 0.83
C THR A 260 20.94 13.42 2.17
N ILE A 261 22.20 13.04 2.40
CA ILE A 261 22.68 12.47 3.65
C ILE A 261 23.51 13.50 4.42
N HIS A 262 24.63 13.96 3.83
CA HIS A 262 25.59 14.82 4.51
C HIS A 262 25.09 16.26 4.64
N ASP A 263 24.35 16.78 3.66
CA ASP A 263 23.77 18.14 3.69
C ASP A 263 22.36 18.18 4.31
N SER A 264 21.91 17.10 4.97
CA SER A 264 20.54 16.96 5.48
C SER A 264 20.13 18.09 6.46
N GLU A 265 21.08 18.60 7.26
CA GLU A 265 20.83 19.72 8.20
C GLU A 265 20.72 21.07 7.45
N ASP A 266 21.49 21.29 6.37
CA ASP A 266 21.38 22.48 5.55
C ASP A 266 20.07 22.47 4.76
N ILE A 267 19.69 21.31 4.21
CA ILE A 267 18.39 21.10 3.56
C ILE A 267 17.24 21.42 4.55
N LYS A 268 17.32 20.94 5.78
CA LYS A 268 16.32 21.22 6.83
C LYS A 268 16.21 22.71 7.13
N ARG A 269 17.34 23.42 7.27
CA ARG A 269 17.35 24.87 7.51
C ARG A 269 16.70 25.65 6.37
N GLU A 270 16.96 25.27 5.12
CA GLU A 270 16.32 25.89 3.96
C GLU A 270 14.81 25.61 3.93
N LEU A 271 14.39 24.38 4.24
CA LEU A 271 12.97 24.04 4.34
C LEU A 271 12.25 24.81 5.46
N TRP A 272 12.88 25.01 6.61
CA TRP A 272 12.34 25.87 7.67
C TRP A 272 12.19 27.33 7.21
N LYS A 273 13.20 27.86 6.54
CA LYS A 273 13.13 29.20 5.93
C LYS A 273 11.91 29.35 5.04
N VAL A 274 11.65 28.37 4.18
CA VAL A 274 10.49 28.33 3.30
C VAL A 274 9.17 28.22 4.07
N VAL A 275 9.06 27.27 5.01
CA VAL A 275 7.83 27.02 5.80
C VAL A 275 7.44 28.28 6.60
N TYR A 276 8.38 28.90 7.30
CA TYR A 276 8.11 30.10 8.09
C TYR A 276 7.88 31.31 7.20
N GLY A 277 8.43 31.37 5.99
CA GLY A 277 8.14 32.39 5.00
C GLY A 277 6.71 32.28 4.43
N ILE A 278 6.29 31.05 4.07
CA ILE A 278 4.92 30.78 3.62
C ILE A 278 3.90 31.14 4.73
N TRP A 279 4.22 30.79 5.98
CA TRP A 279 3.36 31.15 7.11
C TRP A 279 3.29 32.67 7.35
N ASP A 280 4.41 33.37 7.19
CA ASP A 280 4.47 34.84 7.23
C ASP A 280 3.59 35.47 6.14
N TYR A 281 3.67 34.95 4.93
CA TYR A 281 2.81 35.34 3.80
C TYR A 281 1.33 35.12 4.11
N ILE A 282 0.95 33.98 4.66
CA ILE A 282 -0.45 33.70 5.05
C ILE A 282 -0.93 34.67 6.13
N LYS A 283 -0.11 34.95 7.15
CA LYS A 283 -0.52 35.74 8.32
C LYS A 283 -0.41 37.26 8.14
N ASN A 284 0.61 37.72 7.43
CA ASN A 284 1.01 39.13 7.45
C ASN A 284 0.92 39.84 6.07
N SER A 285 0.60 39.14 4.98
CA SER A 285 0.46 39.78 3.67
C SER A 285 -0.78 40.68 3.54
N GLY A 286 -1.74 40.56 4.47
CA GLY A 286 -3.05 41.24 4.39
C GLY A 286 -4.03 40.58 3.40
N LYS A 287 -3.65 39.52 2.69
CA LYS A 287 -4.46 38.86 1.69
C LYS A 287 -5.50 37.89 2.25
N PHE A 288 -5.27 37.38 3.48
CA PHE A 288 -6.02 36.28 4.08
C PHE A 288 -6.54 36.65 5.49
N PRO A 289 -7.51 37.61 5.59
CA PRO A 289 -8.03 38.04 6.89
C PRO A 289 -8.71 36.93 7.69
N GLU A 290 -9.25 35.89 7.02
CA GLU A 290 -9.85 34.71 7.62
C GLU A 290 -8.84 33.87 8.43
N MET A 291 -7.55 34.03 8.16
CA MET A 291 -6.49 33.34 8.89
C MET A 291 -6.08 34.06 10.19
N ALA A 292 -6.74 35.13 10.55
CA ALA A 292 -6.41 35.92 11.76
C ALA A 292 -6.35 35.06 13.02
N ASN A 293 -7.27 34.11 13.20
CA ASN A 293 -7.37 33.25 14.38
C ASN A 293 -6.41 32.05 14.35
N TYR A 294 -5.73 31.80 13.25
CA TYR A 294 -4.90 30.59 13.09
C TYR A 294 -3.48 30.79 13.63
N THR A 295 -2.93 29.73 14.22
CA THR A 295 -1.53 29.65 14.64
C THR A 295 -0.89 28.36 14.12
N LEU A 296 0.45 28.32 14.07
CA LEU A 296 1.17 27.05 13.86
C LEU A 296 0.95 26.14 15.06
N GLU A 297 0.51 24.92 14.81
CA GLU A 297 0.39 23.87 15.84
C GLU A 297 1.67 23.03 15.89
N TRP A 298 2.23 22.74 14.71
CA TRP A 298 3.40 21.92 14.58
C TRP A 298 4.15 22.25 13.28
N VAL A 299 5.46 22.19 13.34
CA VAL A 299 6.37 22.24 12.18
C VAL A 299 7.32 21.06 12.28
N GLY A 300 7.53 20.33 11.20
CA GLY A 300 8.45 19.20 11.17
C GLY A 300 9.88 19.59 11.55
N THR A 301 10.48 18.81 12.41
CA THR A 301 11.88 18.97 12.83
C THR A 301 12.81 17.95 12.18
N ILE A 302 12.22 16.90 11.63
CA ILE A 302 12.91 15.86 10.87
C ILE A 302 12.39 15.92 9.43
N PRO A 303 13.26 16.11 8.43
CA PRO A 303 12.82 16.10 7.04
C PRO A 303 12.41 14.70 6.58
N GLY A 304 11.30 14.62 5.86
CA GLY A 304 10.87 13.41 5.16
C GLY A 304 11.75 13.19 3.93
N LYS A 305 12.55 12.14 3.94
CA LYS A 305 13.46 11.79 2.84
C LYS A 305 12.76 10.95 1.79
N ARG A 306 12.96 11.28 0.51
CA ARG A 306 12.47 10.49 -0.63
C ARG A 306 13.52 9.57 -1.22
N GLU A 307 14.76 10.04 -1.35
CA GLU A 307 15.86 9.30 -1.95
C GLU A 307 17.18 9.58 -1.23
N SER A 308 18.06 8.57 -1.23
CA SER A 308 19.44 8.63 -0.80
C SER A 308 20.21 7.51 -1.53
N ARG A 309 21.04 6.72 -0.83
CA ARG A 309 21.69 5.55 -1.43
C ARG A 309 20.65 4.53 -1.87
N ARG A 310 20.78 3.99 -3.07
CA ARG A 310 20.10 2.80 -3.58
C ARG A 310 21.16 1.71 -3.75
N MET A 311 20.97 0.59 -3.03
CA MET A 311 21.97 -0.48 -3.00
C MET A 311 22.01 -1.22 -4.34
N VAL A 312 23.16 -1.74 -4.70
CA VAL A 312 23.31 -2.60 -5.88
C VAL A 312 22.98 -4.03 -5.48
N GLY A 313 21.84 -4.52 -5.95
CA GLY A 313 21.38 -5.89 -5.74
C GLY A 313 21.80 -6.82 -6.88
N LEU A 314 21.38 -8.08 -6.75
CA LEU A 314 21.56 -9.09 -7.81
C LEU A 314 20.68 -8.80 -9.04
N TYR A 315 19.67 -7.97 -8.89
CA TYR A 315 18.83 -7.42 -9.96
C TYR A 315 18.57 -5.94 -9.66
N THR A 316 18.50 -5.12 -10.70
CA THR A 316 18.12 -3.69 -10.60
C THR A 316 16.80 -3.48 -11.32
N LEU A 317 15.75 -3.23 -10.55
CA LEU A 317 14.43 -2.91 -11.10
C LEU A 317 14.48 -1.57 -11.83
N ASN A 318 13.88 -1.49 -13.00
CA ASN A 318 13.93 -0.32 -13.88
C ASN A 318 12.53 0.07 -14.41
N GLN A 319 12.47 1.13 -15.22
CA GLN A 319 11.22 1.63 -15.81
C GLN A 319 10.45 0.57 -16.58
N ARG A 320 11.15 -0.29 -17.34
CA ARG A 320 10.51 -1.31 -18.18
C ARG A 320 9.81 -2.36 -17.35
N ASP A 321 10.41 -2.79 -16.23
CA ASP A 321 9.77 -3.72 -15.29
C ASP A 321 8.42 -3.20 -14.80
N ILE A 322 8.32 -1.89 -14.56
CA ILE A 322 7.09 -1.22 -14.10
C ILE A 322 6.05 -1.12 -15.21
N ILE A 323 6.45 -0.62 -16.38
CA ILE A 323 5.52 -0.32 -17.47
C ILE A 323 5.08 -1.58 -18.20
N GLU A 324 6.01 -2.51 -18.48
CA GLU A 324 5.73 -3.78 -19.16
C GLU A 324 5.25 -4.86 -18.18
N ARG A 325 5.41 -4.63 -16.86
CA ARG A 325 5.00 -5.57 -15.77
C ARG A 325 5.61 -6.95 -15.98
N HIS A 326 6.93 -6.98 -16.10
CA HIS A 326 7.66 -8.21 -16.28
C HIS A 326 7.36 -9.22 -15.17
N THR A 327 7.19 -10.48 -15.55
CA THR A 327 7.03 -11.58 -14.61
C THR A 327 8.38 -12.09 -14.17
N HIS A 328 8.61 -12.17 -12.85
CA HIS A 328 9.82 -12.67 -12.25
C HIS A 328 9.55 -13.99 -11.51
N TYR A 329 10.37 -15.02 -11.75
CA TYR A 329 10.25 -16.31 -11.06
C TYR A 329 10.43 -16.17 -9.54
N ASP A 330 11.22 -15.19 -9.15
CA ASP A 330 11.54 -14.83 -7.77
C ASP A 330 10.76 -13.62 -7.26
N ALA A 331 9.57 -13.36 -7.82
CA ALA A 331 8.68 -12.32 -7.33
C ALA A 331 8.30 -12.55 -5.86
N VAL A 332 8.45 -11.53 -5.02
CA VAL A 332 8.16 -11.62 -3.57
C VAL A 332 7.38 -10.41 -3.04
N ALA A 333 7.30 -9.34 -3.81
CA ALA A 333 6.54 -8.15 -3.50
C ALA A 333 6.04 -7.51 -4.79
N TYR A 334 5.33 -6.40 -4.69
CA TYR A 334 4.80 -5.66 -5.83
C TYR A 334 4.66 -4.18 -5.51
N GLY A 335 4.57 -3.37 -6.56
CA GLY A 335 4.24 -1.97 -6.49
C GLY A 335 3.13 -1.60 -7.48
N GLY A 336 2.57 -0.41 -7.33
CA GLY A 336 1.50 0.10 -8.20
C GLY A 336 1.36 1.61 -8.11
N TRP A 337 2.19 2.28 -7.31
CA TRP A 337 2.31 3.72 -7.33
C TRP A 337 2.82 4.18 -8.69
N ALA A 338 2.41 5.36 -9.16
CA ALA A 338 2.96 5.97 -10.37
C ALA A 338 4.48 6.11 -10.29
N ILE A 339 5.15 6.14 -11.43
CA ILE A 339 6.52 6.64 -11.51
C ILE A 339 6.45 8.14 -11.22
N ASP A 340 6.89 8.54 -10.03
CA ASP A 340 6.68 9.86 -9.45
C ASP A 340 8.04 10.54 -9.22
N LEU A 341 8.44 11.37 -10.18
CA LEU A 341 9.68 12.14 -10.12
C LEU A 341 9.39 13.62 -9.85
N HIS A 342 10.11 14.15 -8.89
CA HIS A 342 10.00 15.54 -8.47
C HIS A 342 11.17 16.35 -9.02
N PRO A 343 10.97 17.64 -9.35
CA PRO A 343 12.06 18.48 -9.83
C PRO A 343 13.12 18.66 -8.74
N SER A 344 14.39 18.53 -9.09
CA SER A 344 15.51 18.63 -8.15
C SER A 344 15.61 20.00 -7.46
N ASN A 345 15.14 21.07 -8.10
CA ASN A 345 15.01 22.40 -7.49
C ASN A 345 13.85 22.50 -6.48
N GLY A 346 13.03 21.46 -6.35
CA GLY A 346 11.97 21.36 -5.35
C GLY A 346 11.00 22.53 -5.38
N VAL A 347 10.83 23.18 -4.22
CA VAL A 347 9.93 24.31 -4.02
C VAL A 347 10.23 25.49 -4.96
N TYR A 348 11.46 25.68 -5.35
CA TYR A 348 11.90 26.76 -6.23
C TYR A 348 11.78 26.46 -7.73
N ALA A 349 11.42 25.24 -8.10
CA ALA A 349 11.17 24.92 -9.50
C ALA A 349 9.96 25.69 -10.04
N SER A 350 10.12 26.25 -11.25
CA SER A 350 9.00 26.80 -12.00
C SER A 350 8.22 25.66 -12.66
N GLY A 351 6.89 25.65 -12.59
CA GLY A 351 6.07 24.61 -13.21
C GLY A 351 5.56 23.55 -12.23
N ARG A 352 5.33 22.33 -12.73
CA ARG A 352 4.74 21.25 -11.94
C ARG A 352 5.61 20.84 -10.76
N ALA A 353 4.97 20.50 -9.63
CA ALA A 353 5.66 20.05 -8.44
C ALA A 353 6.12 18.58 -8.55
N CYS A 354 5.53 17.80 -9.43
CA CYS A 354 5.95 16.44 -9.77
C CYS A 354 5.51 16.05 -11.19
N ASN A 355 6.14 15.01 -11.72
CA ASN A 355 5.75 14.32 -12.94
C ASN A 355 5.40 12.90 -12.58
N GLN A 356 4.10 12.60 -12.53
CA GLN A 356 3.59 11.27 -12.19
C GLN A 356 3.03 10.59 -13.43
N TRP A 357 3.58 9.41 -13.77
CA TRP A 357 3.12 8.61 -14.89
C TRP A 357 2.66 7.24 -14.40
N HIS A 358 1.39 6.90 -14.67
CA HIS A 358 0.78 5.66 -14.19
C HIS A 358 1.04 4.50 -15.16
N SER A 359 1.29 3.31 -14.58
CA SER A 359 1.24 2.04 -15.32
C SER A 359 -0.17 1.49 -15.35
N LYS A 360 -0.47 0.63 -16.33
CA LYS A 360 -1.79 -0.01 -16.50
C LYS A 360 -1.99 -1.23 -15.58
N GLY A 361 -1.39 -1.26 -14.41
CA GLY A 361 -1.51 -2.33 -13.42
C GLY A 361 -0.35 -2.35 -12.44
N VAL A 362 -0.39 -3.27 -11.50
CA VAL A 362 0.70 -3.52 -10.54
C VAL A 362 1.84 -4.31 -11.20
N TYR A 363 3.06 -4.10 -10.71
CA TYR A 363 4.27 -4.78 -11.18
C TYR A 363 4.91 -5.57 -10.05
N GLN A 364 5.59 -6.67 -10.38
CA GLN A 364 6.30 -7.51 -9.42
C GLN A 364 7.66 -6.91 -9.03
N ILE A 365 8.08 -7.14 -7.78
CA ILE A 365 9.42 -6.83 -7.29
C ILE A 365 10.11 -8.15 -6.96
N PRO A 366 11.22 -8.51 -7.67
CA PRO A 366 11.92 -9.76 -7.46
C PRO A 366 12.77 -9.77 -6.19
N TYR A 367 12.96 -10.92 -5.59
CA TYR A 367 13.77 -11.16 -4.39
C TYR A 367 15.19 -10.62 -4.53
N ARG A 368 15.78 -10.76 -5.72
CA ARG A 368 17.12 -10.27 -6.07
C ARG A 368 17.30 -8.76 -5.93
N CYS A 369 16.23 -7.98 -5.76
CA CYS A 369 16.33 -6.54 -5.46
C CYS A 369 16.67 -6.24 -4.00
N TYR A 370 16.57 -7.21 -3.09
CA TYR A 370 16.72 -7.04 -1.64
C TYR A 370 18.07 -7.51 -1.09
N LEU A 371 18.96 -8.03 -1.91
CA LEU A 371 20.28 -8.53 -1.52
C LEU A 371 21.31 -8.34 -2.64
N GLY A 372 22.58 -8.16 -2.25
CA GLY A 372 23.73 -8.08 -3.15
C GLY A 372 24.66 -9.29 -2.99
N ASP A 373 25.72 -9.31 -3.80
CA ASP A 373 26.72 -10.36 -3.80
C ASP A 373 27.93 -10.08 -2.89
N HIS A 374 27.98 -8.93 -2.20
CA HIS A 374 29.13 -8.46 -1.43
C HIS A 374 29.14 -8.95 0.01
N ILE A 375 27.97 -9.06 0.66
CA ILE A 375 27.81 -9.46 2.05
C ILE A 375 26.81 -10.60 2.14
N ASP A 376 27.26 -11.74 2.63
CA ASP A 376 26.53 -13.00 2.60
C ASP A 376 25.33 -13.08 3.57
N ASN A 377 25.36 -12.31 4.67
CA ASN A 377 24.35 -12.34 5.73
C ASN A 377 23.63 -11.01 5.91
N LEU A 378 23.57 -10.20 4.85
CA LEU A 378 22.90 -8.88 4.83
C LEU A 378 21.81 -8.85 3.77
N MET A 379 20.63 -8.38 4.16
CA MET A 379 19.59 -7.92 3.23
C MET A 379 19.28 -6.45 3.48
N PHE A 380 18.75 -5.76 2.47
CA PHE A 380 18.40 -4.34 2.56
C PHE A 380 17.00 -4.08 2.02
N GLY A 381 16.27 -3.15 2.64
CA GLY A 381 14.87 -2.89 2.31
C GLY A 381 14.44 -1.44 2.51
N GLY A 382 13.24 -1.16 2.06
CA GLY A 382 12.71 0.18 2.00
C GLY A 382 13.08 0.88 0.69
N ARG A 383 13.26 2.19 0.72
CA ARG A 383 13.62 2.98 -0.46
C ARG A 383 15.05 2.71 -0.98
N ILE A 384 15.84 1.92 -0.27
CA ILE A 384 17.23 1.60 -0.62
C ILE A 384 17.40 0.31 -1.44
N ILE A 385 16.32 -0.37 -1.78
CA ILE A 385 16.39 -1.58 -2.62
C ILE A 385 17.03 -1.27 -3.98
N SER A 386 17.46 -2.32 -4.67
CA SER A 386 18.14 -2.18 -5.96
C SER A 386 17.17 -1.77 -7.07
N THR A 387 17.13 -0.49 -7.35
CA THR A 387 16.31 0.12 -8.41
C THR A 387 17.08 1.22 -9.11
N THR A 388 16.65 1.58 -10.33
CA THR A 388 17.04 2.85 -10.94
C THR A 388 16.36 4.01 -10.22
N HIS A 389 16.80 5.25 -10.45
CA HIS A 389 16.14 6.47 -9.96
C HIS A 389 14.68 6.53 -10.44
N VAL A 390 14.43 6.21 -11.71
CA VAL A 390 13.10 6.22 -12.31
C VAL A 390 12.19 5.21 -11.60
N ALA A 391 12.63 3.97 -11.44
CA ALA A 391 11.87 2.94 -10.75
C ALA A 391 11.69 3.25 -9.25
N ASN A 392 12.70 3.87 -8.61
CA ASN A 392 12.59 4.34 -7.23
C ASN A 392 11.43 5.34 -7.05
N GLY A 393 11.12 6.13 -8.07
CA GLY A 393 9.94 7.01 -8.05
C GLY A 393 8.64 6.29 -7.69
N SER A 394 8.51 5.01 -8.03
CA SER A 394 7.36 4.16 -7.71
C SER A 394 7.58 3.29 -6.46
N THR A 395 8.74 2.63 -6.35
CA THR A 395 8.97 1.63 -5.29
C THR A 395 9.17 2.21 -3.88
N ARG A 396 9.54 3.50 -3.78
CA ARG A 396 9.86 4.18 -2.52
C ARG A 396 8.69 4.42 -1.58
N VAL A 397 7.45 4.26 -2.05
CA VAL A 397 6.27 4.50 -1.19
C VAL A 397 6.21 3.47 -0.06
N MET A 398 5.70 3.94 1.08
CA MET A 398 5.94 3.26 2.36
C MET A 398 5.27 1.91 2.49
N CYS A 399 4.04 1.70 1.98
CA CYS A 399 3.37 0.41 2.06
C CYS A 399 4.03 -0.64 1.15
N THR A 400 4.42 -0.25 -0.07
CA THR A 400 5.23 -1.10 -0.97
C THR A 400 6.56 -1.49 -0.32
N SER A 401 7.25 -0.51 0.30
CA SER A 401 8.50 -0.76 1.04
C SER A 401 8.29 -1.68 2.25
N ALA A 402 7.16 -1.57 2.95
CA ALA A 402 6.81 -2.40 4.10
C ALA A 402 6.56 -3.86 3.71
N CYS A 403 5.96 -4.11 2.53
CA CYS A 403 5.88 -5.46 1.96
C CYS A 403 7.28 -6.08 1.84
N GLY A 404 8.24 -5.35 1.28
CA GLY A 404 9.64 -5.78 1.22
C GLY A 404 10.24 -6.06 2.60
N GLY A 405 9.83 -5.31 3.63
CA GLY A 405 10.22 -5.58 5.02
C GLY A 405 9.77 -6.96 5.50
N GLN A 406 8.51 -7.33 5.23
CA GLN A 406 8.01 -8.68 5.54
C GLN A 406 8.78 -9.77 4.78
N VAL A 407 9.11 -9.52 3.51
CA VAL A 407 9.95 -10.44 2.71
C VAL A 407 11.29 -10.69 3.38
N ILE A 408 12.00 -9.63 3.76
CA ILE A 408 13.31 -9.73 4.42
C ILE A 408 13.20 -10.51 5.73
N GLY A 409 12.25 -10.14 6.59
CA GLY A 409 12.06 -10.80 7.89
C GLY A 409 11.73 -12.28 7.74
N THR A 410 10.87 -12.64 6.78
CA THR A 410 10.52 -14.03 6.47
C THR A 410 11.76 -14.79 5.95
N ALA A 411 12.50 -14.22 5.00
CA ALA A 411 13.68 -14.84 4.43
C ALA A 411 14.76 -15.10 5.49
N LEU A 412 15.06 -14.11 6.34
CA LEU A 412 16.07 -14.26 7.39
C LEU A 412 15.65 -15.26 8.46
N ALA A 413 14.37 -15.36 8.80
CA ALA A 413 13.87 -16.40 9.70
C ALA A 413 13.98 -17.79 9.09
N LEU A 414 13.70 -17.94 7.80
CA LEU A 414 13.90 -19.21 7.09
C LEU A 414 15.40 -19.55 6.99
N CYS A 415 16.27 -18.56 6.73
CA CYS A 415 17.71 -18.76 6.77
C CYS A 415 18.17 -19.28 8.15
N ASN A 416 17.65 -18.69 9.23
CA ASN A 416 17.95 -19.15 10.59
C ASN A 416 17.44 -20.57 10.84
N ARG A 417 16.27 -20.94 10.33
CA ARG A 417 15.67 -22.27 10.45
C ARG A 417 16.43 -23.34 9.68
N TYR A 418 16.90 -23.02 8.47
CA TYR A 418 17.57 -23.97 7.57
C TYR A 418 19.10 -23.85 7.57
N ASP A 419 19.67 -22.98 8.38
CA ASP A 419 21.10 -22.66 8.47
C ASP A 419 21.73 -22.40 7.08
N CYS A 420 21.13 -21.47 6.33
CA CYS A 420 21.52 -21.15 4.97
C CYS A 420 21.66 -19.63 4.75
N LYS A 421 22.22 -19.21 3.62
CA LYS A 421 22.39 -17.79 3.28
C LYS A 421 21.14 -17.22 2.61
N PRO A 422 20.85 -15.92 2.73
CA PRO A 422 19.80 -15.26 1.95
C PRO A 422 19.90 -15.51 0.43
N ALA A 423 21.10 -15.54 -0.12
CA ALA A 423 21.32 -15.78 -1.55
C ALA A 423 20.88 -17.20 -2.00
N ASP A 424 20.78 -18.16 -1.09
CA ASP A 424 20.31 -19.51 -1.44
C ASP A 424 18.84 -19.55 -1.86
N PHE A 425 18.04 -18.53 -1.48
CA PHE A 425 16.67 -18.39 -1.92
C PHE A 425 16.52 -17.78 -3.34
N VAL A 426 17.61 -17.44 -4.01
CA VAL A 426 17.59 -17.11 -5.45
C VAL A 426 17.36 -18.35 -6.31
N ASP A 427 17.60 -19.53 -5.76
CA ASP A 427 17.31 -20.80 -6.44
C ASP A 427 15.79 -20.94 -6.73
N PRO A 428 15.38 -21.35 -7.95
CA PRO A 428 13.98 -21.43 -8.38
C PRO A 428 13.09 -22.37 -7.56
N ASP A 429 13.66 -23.35 -6.88
CA ASP A 429 12.88 -24.25 -6.01
C ASP A 429 12.82 -23.74 -4.58
N ARG A 430 13.91 -23.18 -4.07
CA ARG A 430 13.95 -22.62 -2.72
C ARG A 430 13.11 -21.36 -2.59
N ILE A 431 13.04 -20.52 -3.62
CA ILE A 431 12.20 -19.31 -3.58
C ILE A 431 10.72 -19.64 -3.36
N LYS A 432 10.23 -20.78 -3.87
CA LYS A 432 8.86 -21.24 -3.66
C LYS A 432 8.52 -21.45 -2.20
N VAL A 433 9.51 -21.85 -1.38
CA VAL A 433 9.32 -21.99 0.08
C VAL A 433 9.08 -20.62 0.71
N LEU A 434 9.85 -19.61 0.33
CA LEU A 434 9.68 -18.24 0.80
C LEU A 434 8.32 -17.65 0.32
N GLN A 435 7.99 -17.82 -0.96
CA GLN A 435 6.73 -17.35 -1.53
C GLN A 435 5.52 -17.98 -0.83
N ARG A 436 5.54 -19.29 -0.60
CA ARG A 436 4.50 -20.01 0.15
C ARG A 436 4.35 -19.49 1.58
N GLU A 437 5.46 -19.31 2.30
CA GLU A 437 5.42 -18.77 3.67
C GLU A 437 4.80 -17.37 3.69
N LEU A 438 5.21 -16.48 2.78
CA LEU A 438 4.64 -15.14 2.63
C LEU A 438 3.14 -15.17 2.37
N LEU A 439 2.70 -15.92 1.36
CA LEU A 439 1.29 -16.04 1.00
C LEU A 439 0.45 -16.58 2.16
N SER A 440 0.97 -17.55 2.92
CA SER A 440 0.27 -18.15 4.06
C SER A 440 -0.05 -17.16 5.19
N TRP A 441 0.59 -15.99 5.19
CA TRP A 441 0.34 -14.88 6.12
C TRP A 441 -0.47 -13.74 5.50
N GLY A 442 -1.12 -13.97 4.35
CA GLY A 442 -1.92 -12.96 3.67
C GLY A 442 -1.10 -11.94 2.88
N HIS A 443 0.21 -12.15 2.76
CA HIS A 443 1.00 -11.37 1.80
C HIS A 443 0.52 -11.67 0.38
N TYR A 444 0.51 -10.64 -0.49
CA TYR A 444 0.08 -10.80 -1.86
C TYR A 444 1.26 -10.67 -2.81
N ILE A 445 1.31 -11.57 -3.78
CA ILE A 445 2.27 -11.54 -4.89
C ILE A 445 1.45 -11.73 -6.17
N PRO A 446 1.32 -10.70 -7.04
CA PRO A 446 0.47 -10.78 -8.23
C PRO A 446 0.78 -11.99 -9.10
N GLY A 447 -0.25 -12.75 -9.46
CA GLY A 447 -0.14 -13.94 -10.29
C GLY A 447 0.37 -15.20 -9.58
N LEU A 448 0.62 -15.17 -8.26
CA LEU A 448 0.99 -16.36 -7.50
C LEU A 448 -0.16 -16.84 -6.63
N GLU A 449 -0.33 -18.16 -6.61
CA GLU A 449 -1.31 -18.88 -5.79
C GLU A 449 -0.62 -19.54 -4.60
N LEU A 450 -1.28 -19.53 -3.44
CA LEU A 450 -0.83 -20.31 -2.29
C LEU A 450 -1.02 -21.81 -2.57
N LYS A 451 0.09 -22.54 -2.67
CA LYS A 451 0.11 -24.00 -2.81
C LYS A 451 0.90 -24.59 -1.65
N ASP A 452 0.20 -25.28 -0.76
CA ASP A 452 0.79 -25.94 0.40
C ASP A 452 0.23 -27.35 0.54
N ASP A 453 1.04 -28.34 0.19
CA ASP A 453 0.66 -29.76 0.22
C ASP A 453 0.30 -30.24 1.64
N SER A 454 0.75 -29.53 2.67
CA SER A 454 0.42 -29.84 4.07
C SER A 454 -0.91 -29.25 4.55
N ASP A 455 -1.60 -28.47 3.70
CA ASP A 455 -2.90 -27.92 4.03
C ASP A 455 -3.99 -29.00 3.92
N LEU A 456 -4.64 -29.31 5.05
CA LEU A 456 -5.71 -30.30 5.10
C LEU A 456 -6.93 -29.90 4.25
N LEU A 457 -7.06 -28.63 3.88
CA LEU A 457 -8.09 -28.17 2.93
C LEU A 457 -8.02 -28.89 1.60
N ASN A 458 -6.82 -29.26 1.13
CA ASN A 458 -6.63 -29.90 -0.17
C ASN A 458 -7.40 -31.21 -0.30
N THR A 459 -7.57 -31.95 0.80
CA THR A 459 -8.26 -33.25 0.86
C THR A 459 -9.68 -33.16 1.37
N ALA A 460 -10.13 -31.98 1.85
CA ALA A 460 -11.48 -31.76 2.34
C ALA A 460 -12.50 -31.70 1.20
N GLU A 461 -13.69 -32.26 1.40
CA GLU A 461 -14.87 -31.85 0.65
C GLU A 461 -15.37 -30.52 1.21
N VAL A 462 -15.62 -29.53 0.35
CA VAL A 462 -16.08 -28.20 0.75
C VAL A 462 -17.54 -28.04 0.35
N LYS A 463 -18.41 -27.75 1.32
CA LYS A 463 -19.84 -27.47 1.10
C LYS A 463 -20.24 -26.16 1.75
N ALA A 464 -21.03 -25.37 1.07
CA ALA A 464 -21.62 -24.15 1.58
C ALA A 464 -23.11 -24.30 1.85
N SER A 465 -23.64 -23.58 2.85
CA SER A 465 -25.09 -23.51 3.11
C SER A 465 -25.85 -22.88 1.96
N SER A 466 -25.25 -21.89 1.30
CA SER A 466 -25.77 -21.19 0.14
C SER A 466 -24.63 -20.55 -0.67
N VAL A 467 -24.94 -20.10 -1.89
CA VAL A 467 -24.02 -19.35 -2.74
C VAL A 467 -24.73 -18.12 -3.27
N TYR A 468 -24.07 -16.96 -3.18
CA TYR A 468 -24.57 -15.71 -3.72
C TYR A 468 -24.54 -15.73 -5.25
N LEU A 469 -25.68 -15.41 -5.87
CA LEU A 469 -25.80 -15.21 -7.30
C LEU A 469 -25.79 -13.71 -7.59
N PHE A 470 -24.86 -13.26 -8.40
CA PHE A 470 -24.76 -11.85 -8.75
C PHE A 470 -25.74 -11.51 -9.86
N ASP A 471 -26.87 -10.94 -9.47
CA ASP A 471 -27.92 -10.48 -10.39
C ASP A 471 -27.90 -8.95 -10.60
N GLY A 472 -26.81 -8.27 -10.20
CA GLY A 472 -26.62 -6.82 -10.24
C GLY A 472 -26.71 -6.16 -8.86
N TYR A 473 -27.08 -4.88 -8.85
CA TYR A 473 -27.15 -4.07 -7.63
C TYR A 473 -28.57 -3.51 -7.42
N ARG A 474 -29.09 -3.62 -6.22
CA ARG A 474 -30.44 -3.15 -5.88
C ARG A 474 -30.53 -1.63 -5.86
N HIS A 475 -31.57 -1.07 -6.46
CA HIS A 475 -31.81 0.37 -6.45
C HIS A 475 -32.16 0.88 -5.05
N ASN A 476 -31.48 1.90 -4.56
CA ASN A 476 -31.71 2.51 -3.25
C ASN A 476 -32.72 3.68 -3.24
N GLY A 477 -33.42 3.91 -4.35
CA GLY A 477 -34.37 5.01 -4.54
C GLY A 477 -33.75 6.33 -4.96
N ARG A 478 -32.42 6.42 -5.12
CA ARG A 478 -31.71 7.65 -5.49
C ARG A 478 -31.11 7.56 -6.88
N PHE A 479 -30.95 8.74 -7.48
CA PHE A 479 -30.30 8.93 -8.79
C PHE A 479 -29.15 9.92 -8.65
N ALA A 480 -28.13 9.78 -9.49
CA ALA A 480 -27.02 10.72 -9.61
C ALA A 480 -26.80 11.12 -11.07
N PRO A 481 -26.40 12.38 -11.34
CA PRO A 481 -26.13 12.83 -12.71
C PRO A 481 -24.95 12.05 -13.34
N LEU A 482 -25.10 11.69 -14.61
CA LEU A 482 -24.04 11.04 -15.40
C LEU A 482 -23.05 12.09 -15.93
N LYS A 483 -22.52 12.90 -15.02
CA LYS A 483 -21.58 13.98 -15.33
C LYS A 483 -20.24 13.44 -15.88
N PHE A 484 -19.81 12.28 -15.40
CA PHE A 484 -18.63 11.58 -15.86
C PHE A 484 -19.04 10.24 -16.46
N SER A 485 -18.30 9.77 -17.46
CA SER A 485 -18.46 8.38 -17.91
C SER A 485 -18.25 7.45 -16.72
N THR A 486 -19.21 6.56 -16.49
CA THR A 486 -19.27 5.73 -15.30
C THR A 486 -19.43 4.26 -15.71
N ALA A 487 -18.66 3.36 -15.13
CA ALA A 487 -18.70 1.95 -15.47
C ALA A 487 -19.01 1.05 -14.29
N ALA A 488 -19.87 0.06 -14.51
CA ALA A 488 -19.98 -1.09 -13.63
C ALA A 488 -18.87 -2.08 -14.00
N LEU A 489 -18.04 -2.43 -13.01
CA LEU A 489 -16.90 -3.36 -13.13
C LEU A 489 -17.22 -4.65 -12.37
N PHE A 490 -17.24 -5.78 -13.08
CA PHE A 490 -17.46 -7.11 -12.51
C PHE A 490 -16.86 -8.20 -13.41
N PRO A 491 -16.52 -9.38 -12.84
CA PRO A 491 -16.00 -10.48 -13.65
C PRO A 491 -17.12 -11.25 -14.33
N VAL A 492 -16.81 -11.82 -15.50
CA VAL A 492 -17.69 -12.71 -16.26
C VAL A 492 -16.92 -13.93 -16.72
N GLU A 493 -17.64 -15.04 -16.91
CA GLU A 493 -17.12 -16.24 -17.54
C GLU A 493 -17.08 -16.09 -19.07
N ALA A 494 -16.41 -17.02 -19.76
CA ALA A 494 -16.48 -17.12 -21.21
C ALA A 494 -17.91 -17.39 -21.68
N GLY A 495 -18.31 -16.78 -22.79
CA GLY A 495 -19.64 -16.97 -23.39
C GLY A 495 -20.42 -15.68 -23.56
N LYS A 496 -21.73 -15.80 -23.69
CA LYS A 496 -22.62 -14.65 -23.93
C LYS A 496 -22.82 -13.82 -22.64
N MET A 497 -22.77 -12.49 -22.79
CA MET A 497 -23.11 -11.57 -21.72
C MET A 497 -24.59 -11.71 -21.30
N PRO A 498 -24.90 -11.66 -19.98
CA PRO A 498 -26.29 -11.53 -19.55
C PRO A 498 -26.89 -10.20 -20.03
N ALA A 499 -28.20 -10.18 -20.24
CA ALA A 499 -28.92 -8.94 -20.48
C ALA A 499 -28.88 -8.05 -19.22
N ILE A 500 -28.68 -6.75 -19.41
CA ILE A 500 -28.61 -5.76 -18.34
C ILE A 500 -29.84 -4.87 -18.42
N SER A 501 -30.61 -4.79 -17.35
CA SER A 501 -31.80 -3.93 -17.27
C SER A 501 -31.62 -2.88 -16.18
N LEU A 502 -31.90 -1.62 -16.48
CA LEU A 502 -31.88 -0.54 -15.50
C LEU A 502 -32.87 0.56 -15.91
N ASN A 503 -33.29 1.34 -14.92
CA ASN A 503 -34.14 2.51 -15.14
C ASN A 503 -33.30 3.77 -15.00
N VAL A 504 -33.26 4.61 -16.05
CA VAL A 504 -32.56 5.90 -16.05
C VAL A 504 -33.55 7.03 -16.22
N LYS A 505 -33.18 8.23 -15.79
CA LYS A 505 -34.03 9.44 -16.02
C LYS A 505 -33.31 10.39 -16.97
N ALA A 506 -34.05 10.99 -17.87
CA ALA A 506 -33.53 12.02 -18.74
C ALA A 506 -34.31 13.34 -18.52
N SER A 507 -33.59 14.45 -18.44
CA SER A 507 -34.21 15.80 -18.30
C SER A 507 -34.86 16.33 -19.56
N GLU A 508 -34.48 15.79 -20.72
CA GLU A 508 -35.01 16.05 -22.05
C GLU A 508 -34.64 14.89 -22.98
N PRO A 509 -35.25 14.80 -24.17
CA PRO A 509 -34.88 13.78 -25.15
C PRO A 509 -33.38 13.80 -25.46
N THR A 510 -32.70 12.64 -25.35
CA THR A 510 -31.26 12.51 -25.52
C THR A 510 -30.88 11.09 -25.92
N VAL A 511 -29.57 10.84 -26.18
CA VAL A 511 -29.05 9.54 -26.52
C VAL A 511 -28.07 9.09 -25.42
N LEU A 512 -28.33 7.95 -24.82
CA LEU A 512 -27.36 7.29 -23.94
C LEU A 512 -26.49 6.34 -24.75
N VAL A 513 -25.17 6.53 -24.63
CA VAL A 513 -24.17 5.63 -25.24
C VAL A 513 -23.65 4.69 -24.16
N VAL A 514 -23.67 3.38 -24.49
CA VAL A 514 -23.15 2.32 -23.60
C VAL A 514 -22.06 1.57 -24.34
N GLU A 515 -20.93 1.38 -23.70
CA GLU A 515 -19.78 0.63 -24.24
C GLU A 515 -19.44 -0.54 -23.32
N LEU A 516 -19.30 -1.73 -23.93
CA LEU A 516 -18.70 -2.87 -23.26
C LEU A 516 -17.19 -2.82 -23.51
N ARG A 517 -16.42 -2.74 -22.46
CA ARG A 517 -14.95 -2.64 -22.52
C ARG A 517 -14.27 -3.68 -21.64
N HIS A 518 -13.00 -3.95 -21.91
CA HIS A 518 -12.13 -4.77 -21.10
C HIS A 518 -10.74 -4.12 -20.98
N ALA A 519 -9.91 -4.61 -20.06
CA ALA A 519 -8.49 -4.26 -20.05
C ALA A 519 -7.76 -5.11 -21.12
N VAL A 520 -7.02 -4.45 -22.01
CA VAL A 520 -6.20 -5.14 -23.02
C VAL A 520 -5.11 -5.94 -22.34
N CYS A 521 -4.53 -5.39 -21.29
CA CYS A 521 -3.61 -6.13 -20.46
C CYS A 521 -4.34 -6.98 -19.43
N GLY A 522 -4.17 -8.29 -19.49
CA GLY A 522 -4.98 -9.30 -18.80
C GLY A 522 -5.11 -9.16 -17.29
N ASN A 523 -4.13 -8.52 -16.61
CA ASN A 523 -4.13 -8.29 -15.15
C ASN A 523 -4.33 -6.81 -14.79
N GLY A 524 -4.76 -5.98 -15.76
CA GLY A 524 -5.04 -4.56 -15.57
C GLY A 524 -6.53 -4.29 -15.39
N TYR A 525 -6.83 -3.09 -14.88
CA TYR A 525 -8.20 -2.59 -14.74
C TYR A 525 -8.38 -1.23 -15.44
N THR A 526 -7.66 -1.04 -16.56
CA THR A 526 -7.84 0.09 -17.48
C THR A 526 -8.74 -0.36 -18.62
N PRO A 527 -9.93 0.22 -18.84
CA PRO A 527 -10.86 -0.21 -19.87
C PRO A 527 -10.46 0.33 -21.25
N ASP A 528 -9.29 -0.06 -21.75
CA ASP A 528 -8.68 0.43 -22.99
C ASP A 528 -9.05 -0.42 -24.23
N GLY A 529 -9.70 -1.56 -24.05
CA GLY A 529 -10.22 -2.41 -25.11
C GLY A 529 -11.74 -2.26 -25.28
N LEU A 530 -12.20 -1.69 -26.42
CA LEU A 530 -13.61 -1.65 -26.78
C LEU A 530 -14.03 -3.00 -27.38
N ILE A 531 -15.08 -3.63 -26.79
CA ILE A 531 -15.67 -4.88 -27.31
C ILE A 531 -16.87 -4.55 -28.19
N GLU A 532 -17.83 -3.78 -27.65
CA GLU A 532 -19.08 -3.47 -28.35
C GLU A 532 -19.63 -2.11 -27.88
N LYS A 533 -20.39 -1.44 -28.75
CA LYS A 533 -21.01 -0.13 -28.46
C LYS A 533 -22.47 -0.12 -28.87
N LYS A 534 -23.33 0.34 -27.97
CA LYS A 534 -24.78 0.49 -28.17
C LYS A 534 -25.21 1.94 -27.96
N ARG A 535 -26.36 2.32 -28.54
CA ARG A 535 -26.98 3.63 -28.40
C ARG A 535 -28.45 3.45 -28.07
N TYR A 536 -28.96 4.22 -27.11
CA TYR A 536 -30.33 4.17 -26.64
C TYR A 536 -30.93 5.56 -26.69
N GLU A 537 -32.01 5.72 -27.46
CA GLU A 537 -32.80 6.94 -27.50
C GLU A 537 -33.63 7.01 -26.21
N LEU A 538 -33.47 8.11 -25.46
CA LEU A 538 -34.19 8.37 -24.22
C LEU A 538 -35.22 9.48 -24.44
N LYS A 539 -36.40 9.32 -23.85
CA LYS A 539 -37.43 10.35 -23.74
C LYS A 539 -37.22 11.14 -22.45
N GLU A 540 -37.79 12.35 -22.35
CA GLU A 540 -37.87 13.03 -21.10
C GLU A 540 -38.59 12.22 -20.01
N GLY A 541 -38.06 12.19 -18.79
CA GLY A 541 -38.57 11.42 -17.67
C GLY A 541 -37.91 10.02 -17.50
N ASP A 542 -38.69 9.10 -17.00
CA ASP A 542 -38.21 7.73 -16.71
C ASP A 542 -38.10 6.87 -17.98
N ASN A 543 -36.99 6.15 -18.12
CA ASN A 543 -36.70 5.27 -19.24
C ASN A 543 -36.20 3.92 -18.70
N GLU A 544 -36.92 2.87 -18.98
CA GLU A 544 -36.45 1.50 -18.76
C GLU A 544 -35.65 1.06 -19.98
N ILE A 545 -34.39 0.69 -19.79
CA ILE A 545 -33.51 0.24 -20.88
C ILE A 545 -33.06 -1.19 -20.61
N LYS A 546 -33.04 -1.99 -21.70
CA LYS A 546 -32.48 -3.33 -21.74
C LYS A 546 -31.28 -3.34 -22.68
N ILE A 547 -30.12 -3.70 -22.15
CA ILE A 547 -28.85 -3.75 -22.87
C ILE A 547 -28.52 -5.22 -23.13
N GLU A 548 -28.41 -5.57 -24.40
CA GLU A 548 -28.02 -6.90 -24.85
C GLU A 548 -26.82 -6.74 -25.79
N PHE A 549 -25.70 -7.35 -25.39
CA PHE A 549 -24.50 -7.42 -26.20
C PHE A 549 -24.49 -8.70 -27.02
N GLU A 550 -24.04 -8.62 -28.27
CA GLU A 550 -24.02 -9.73 -29.20
C GLU A 550 -22.67 -10.46 -29.18
N THR A 551 -21.60 -9.72 -28.85
CA THR A 551 -20.25 -10.26 -28.80
C THR A 551 -20.08 -11.23 -27.62
N GLU A 552 -19.53 -12.41 -27.92
CA GLU A 552 -19.16 -13.37 -26.87
C GLU A 552 -17.83 -13.01 -26.20
N ILE A 553 -17.76 -13.20 -24.88
CA ILE A 553 -16.56 -13.04 -24.10
C ILE A 553 -15.67 -14.28 -24.29
N PRO A 554 -14.41 -14.12 -24.72
CA PRO A 554 -13.58 -15.27 -25.11
C PRO A 554 -13.04 -16.10 -23.94
N ARG A 555 -12.97 -15.50 -22.75
CA ARG A 555 -12.42 -16.12 -21.52
C ARG A 555 -12.97 -15.43 -20.28
N ARG A 556 -12.84 -16.07 -19.11
CA ARG A 556 -13.08 -15.42 -17.81
C ARG A 556 -12.23 -14.17 -17.70
N GLN A 557 -12.85 -13.04 -17.41
CA GLN A 557 -12.18 -11.75 -17.24
C GLN A 557 -13.09 -10.71 -16.57
N TYR A 558 -12.49 -9.63 -16.11
CA TYR A 558 -13.23 -8.42 -15.73
C TYR A 558 -13.66 -7.66 -16.97
N ILE A 559 -14.90 -7.16 -16.92
CA ILE A 559 -15.48 -6.29 -17.95
C ILE A 559 -15.95 -4.99 -17.33
N PHE A 560 -16.05 -3.98 -18.17
CA PHE A 560 -16.58 -2.66 -17.84
C PHE A 560 -17.81 -2.39 -18.70
N VAL A 561 -18.97 -2.22 -18.07
CA VAL A 561 -20.16 -1.70 -18.75
C VAL A 561 -20.17 -0.20 -18.54
N CYS A 562 -19.65 0.54 -19.54
CA CYS A 562 -19.41 1.97 -19.48
C CYS A 562 -20.63 2.76 -19.99
N PHE A 563 -21.24 3.54 -19.16
CA PHE A 563 -22.25 4.55 -19.51
C PHE A 563 -21.52 5.87 -19.75
N MET A 564 -21.52 6.33 -20.99
CA MET A 564 -20.76 7.51 -21.39
C MET A 564 -21.40 8.79 -20.88
N ALA A 565 -20.58 9.76 -20.45
CA ALA A 565 -21.02 11.02 -19.86
C ALA A 565 -22.13 11.70 -20.66
N ASN A 566 -23.20 12.10 -19.96
CA ASN A 566 -24.33 12.82 -20.52
C ASN A 566 -25.04 13.60 -19.38
N ASP A 567 -24.90 14.93 -19.35
CA ASP A 567 -25.42 15.79 -18.29
C ASP A 567 -26.95 15.78 -18.19
N LYS A 568 -27.65 15.30 -19.23
CA LYS A 568 -29.11 15.17 -19.27
C LYS A 568 -29.61 13.87 -18.64
N VAL A 569 -28.72 12.97 -18.28
CA VAL A 569 -29.05 11.62 -17.78
C VAL A 569 -28.72 11.49 -16.29
N MET A 570 -29.65 10.89 -15.56
CA MET A 570 -29.50 10.52 -14.15
C MET A 570 -29.47 8.99 -14.06
N MET A 571 -28.43 8.45 -13.42
CA MET A 571 -28.20 7.01 -13.21
C MET A 571 -28.74 6.56 -11.85
N PRO A 572 -29.39 5.39 -11.78
CA PRO A 572 -29.86 4.83 -10.52
C PRO A 572 -28.68 4.38 -9.64
N GLN A 573 -28.80 4.62 -8.33
CA GLN A 573 -27.77 4.30 -7.35
C GLN A 573 -28.10 3.09 -6.51
N SER A 574 -27.06 2.41 -6.01
CA SER A 574 -27.13 1.32 -5.03
C SER A 574 -26.18 1.55 -3.88
N ASN A 575 -26.55 1.01 -2.69
CA ASN A 575 -25.67 0.91 -1.54
C ASN A 575 -25.03 -0.49 -1.40
N ASP A 576 -25.41 -1.44 -2.26
CA ASP A 576 -24.88 -2.80 -2.20
C ASP A 576 -23.36 -2.79 -2.41
N LEU A 577 -22.66 -3.55 -1.59
CA LEU A 577 -21.20 -3.75 -1.65
C LEU A 577 -20.94 -5.24 -1.81
N ILE A 578 -20.53 -5.64 -3.01
CA ILE A 578 -20.31 -7.05 -3.36
C ILE A 578 -18.82 -7.23 -3.67
N THR A 579 -18.17 -8.15 -2.97
CA THR A 579 -16.75 -8.46 -3.10
C THR A 579 -16.37 -8.69 -4.57
N GLY A 580 -15.30 -8.05 -5.02
CA GLY A 580 -14.79 -8.18 -6.38
C GLY A 580 -15.63 -7.49 -7.46
N THR A 581 -16.54 -6.60 -7.08
CA THR A 581 -17.32 -5.78 -8.01
C THR A 581 -17.37 -4.34 -7.53
N THR A 582 -17.42 -3.35 -8.43
CA THR A 582 -17.45 -1.92 -8.06
C THR A 582 -17.93 -1.05 -9.22
N THR A 583 -18.21 0.22 -8.93
CA THR A 583 -18.42 1.26 -9.93
C THR A 583 -17.23 2.18 -9.98
N VAL A 584 -16.73 2.46 -11.19
CA VAL A 584 -15.61 3.37 -11.44
C VAL A 584 -16.02 4.50 -12.37
N LEU A 585 -15.40 5.66 -12.20
CA LEU A 585 -15.71 6.87 -12.95
C LEU A 585 -14.47 7.36 -13.71
N ASN A 586 -14.66 7.73 -14.97
CA ASN A 586 -13.65 8.45 -15.76
C ASN A 586 -13.70 9.92 -15.37
N GLN A 587 -13.05 10.28 -14.28
CA GLN A 587 -13.03 11.64 -13.79
C GLN A 587 -11.62 12.22 -13.71
N ILE A 588 -11.54 13.52 -13.57
CA ILE A 588 -10.30 14.26 -13.44
C ILE A 588 -9.61 13.86 -12.13
N ASN A 589 -8.35 13.42 -12.22
CA ASN A 589 -7.46 13.38 -11.07
C ASN A 589 -6.61 14.65 -11.05
N LEU A 590 -7.07 15.68 -10.33
CA LEU A 590 -6.45 17.01 -10.30
C LEU A 590 -4.97 16.98 -9.82
N ALA A 591 -4.57 15.97 -9.08
CA ALA A 591 -3.17 15.86 -8.63
C ALA A 591 -2.20 15.60 -9.81
N VAL A 592 -2.63 14.87 -10.83
CA VAL A 592 -1.75 14.37 -11.90
C VAL A 592 -2.27 14.59 -13.31
N SER A 593 -3.58 14.85 -13.49
CA SER A 593 -4.19 15.05 -14.80
C SER A 593 -5.38 16.00 -14.71
N ASN A 594 -5.53 16.86 -15.69
CA ASN A 594 -6.65 17.80 -15.76
C ASN A 594 -7.89 17.26 -16.47
N TYR A 595 -7.83 16.08 -17.12
CA TYR A 595 -8.84 15.63 -18.08
C TYR A 595 -9.24 14.16 -17.97
N GLY A 596 -9.00 13.48 -16.86
CA GLY A 596 -9.29 12.03 -16.72
C GLY A 596 -8.42 11.15 -17.61
N ARG A 597 -7.37 11.73 -18.24
CA ARG A 597 -6.42 11.05 -19.12
C ARG A 597 -5.04 11.68 -18.98
N GLN A 598 -4.02 10.86 -19.06
CA GLN A 598 -2.63 11.26 -19.21
C GLN A 598 -2.14 10.88 -20.61
N ASP A 599 -1.50 11.84 -21.28
CA ASP A 599 -0.80 11.64 -22.56
C ASP A 599 0.67 11.99 -22.35
N PRO A 600 1.52 10.97 -22.13
CA PRO A 600 2.95 11.17 -21.93
C PRO A 600 3.62 11.78 -23.16
N PRO A 601 4.71 12.55 -23.00
CA PRO A 601 5.53 12.99 -24.11
C PRO A 601 6.05 11.81 -24.95
N ALA A 602 6.21 12.03 -26.26
CA ALA A 602 6.78 11.01 -27.13
C ALA A 602 8.22 10.63 -26.67
N GLY A 603 8.56 9.36 -26.74
CA GLY A 603 9.90 8.85 -26.45
C GLY A 603 10.21 8.55 -24.99
N ILE A 604 9.27 8.79 -24.02
CA ILE A 604 9.52 8.42 -22.63
C ILE A 604 9.16 6.96 -22.30
N GLY A 605 8.70 6.17 -23.28
CA GLY A 605 8.40 4.75 -23.07
C GLY A 605 7.19 4.45 -22.18
N ILE A 606 6.25 5.40 -22.07
CA ILE A 606 5.04 5.26 -21.27
C ILE A 606 3.84 5.53 -22.16
N GLU A 607 2.83 4.67 -22.10
CA GLU A 607 1.60 4.80 -22.89
C GLU A 607 0.60 5.79 -22.26
N SER A 608 -0.34 6.26 -23.07
CA SER A 608 -1.48 7.04 -22.55
C SER A 608 -2.32 6.23 -21.57
N PHE A 609 -2.91 6.91 -20.61
CA PHE A 609 -3.63 6.31 -19.49
C PHE A 609 -4.94 7.07 -19.23
N GLU A 610 -6.07 6.37 -19.21
CA GLU A 610 -7.35 6.91 -18.76
C GLU A 610 -7.61 6.52 -17.31
N PHE A 611 -7.99 7.48 -16.48
CA PHE A 611 -8.35 7.23 -15.09
C PHE A 611 -9.79 6.76 -14.97
N TRP A 612 -9.97 5.54 -14.45
CA TRP A 612 -11.27 4.97 -14.12
C TRP A 612 -11.24 4.53 -12.64
N CYS A 613 -11.61 5.44 -11.75
CA CYS A 613 -11.42 5.30 -10.32
C CYS A 613 -12.75 5.29 -9.58
N PRO A 614 -12.89 4.53 -8.50
CA PRO A 614 -14.05 4.63 -7.61
C PRO A 614 -13.96 5.94 -6.81
N LEU A 615 -15.08 6.40 -6.30
CA LEU A 615 -15.10 7.43 -5.27
C LEU A 615 -14.77 6.82 -3.91
N ARG A 616 -14.26 7.63 -2.99
CA ARG A 616 -14.15 7.23 -1.58
C ARG A 616 -15.54 7.13 -0.95
N ARG A 617 -15.70 6.23 0.01
CA ARG A 617 -16.89 6.24 0.86
C ARG A 617 -16.87 7.47 1.78
N PRO A 618 -18.05 8.02 2.11
CA PRO A 618 -19.41 7.53 1.82
C PRO A 618 -19.98 7.96 0.46
N GLU A 619 -19.27 8.75 -0.34
CA GLU A 619 -19.72 9.24 -1.66
C GLU A 619 -19.79 8.13 -2.71
N SER A 620 -18.96 7.09 -2.56
CA SER A 620 -18.97 5.92 -3.45
C SER A 620 -20.32 5.21 -3.41
N LYS A 621 -20.96 5.11 -4.57
CA LYS A 621 -22.21 4.35 -4.80
C LYS A 621 -22.06 3.55 -6.07
N ASN A 622 -22.64 2.34 -6.07
CA ASN A 622 -22.69 1.53 -7.26
C ASN A 622 -23.87 1.95 -8.17
N ILE A 623 -23.76 1.72 -9.49
CA ILE A 623 -24.89 1.86 -10.42
C ILE A 623 -25.84 0.71 -10.17
N ALA A 624 -27.12 0.98 -9.95
CA ALA A 624 -28.14 -0.06 -9.81
C ALA A 624 -28.54 -0.61 -11.18
N PHE A 625 -28.52 -1.93 -11.33
CA PHE A 625 -28.98 -2.65 -12.51
C PHE A 625 -29.32 -4.09 -12.16
N ARG A 626 -29.98 -4.79 -13.10
CA ARG A 626 -30.25 -6.22 -12.99
C ARG A 626 -29.63 -6.98 -14.15
N LEU A 627 -29.12 -8.18 -13.85
CA LEU A 627 -28.60 -9.13 -14.84
C LEU A 627 -29.57 -10.29 -15.03
N SER A 628 -29.74 -10.70 -16.25
CA SER A 628 -30.54 -11.91 -16.60
C SER A 628 -29.85 -12.70 -17.70
N PRO A 629 -29.40 -13.94 -17.43
CA PRO A 629 -29.39 -14.63 -16.12
C PRO A 629 -28.39 -13.99 -15.13
N ALA A 630 -28.54 -14.31 -13.84
CA ALA A 630 -27.57 -13.96 -12.79
C ALA A 630 -26.22 -14.67 -13.05
N LEU A 631 -25.13 -14.08 -12.59
CA LEU A 631 -23.77 -14.61 -12.76
C LEU A 631 -23.34 -15.46 -11.55
N HIS A 632 -22.68 -16.58 -11.83
CA HIS A 632 -22.08 -17.48 -10.87
C HIS A 632 -20.61 -17.10 -10.63
N ILE A 633 -20.37 -15.93 -10.04
CA ILE A 633 -19.02 -15.40 -9.80
C ILE A 633 -18.45 -15.76 -8.42
N PHE A 634 -19.20 -16.48 -7.60
CA PHE A 634 -18.79 -16.99 -6.28
C PHE A 634 -18.94 -18.52 -6.24
N SER A 635 -18.02 -19.19 -5.53
CA SER A 635 -18.07 -20.65 -5.37
C SER A 635 -17.33 -21.07 -4.09
N PRO A 636 -17.82 -22.07 -3.34
CA PRO A 636 -17.04 -22.67 -2.25
C PRO A 636 -15.74 -23.35 -2.78
N GLU A 637 -15.68 -23.76 -4.03
CA GLU A 637 -14.46 -24.32 -4.64
C GLU A 637 -13.32 -23.30 -4.74
N PHE A 638 -13.61 -22.00 -4.77
CA PHE A 638 -12.58 -20.97 -4.75
C PHE A 638 -11.75 -20.96 -3.45
N MET A 639 -12.23 -21.58 -2.38
CA MET A 639 -11.43 -21.76 -1.16
C MET A 639 -10.13 -22.52 -1.40
N LYS A 640 -10.04 -23.30 -2.49
CA LYS A 640 -8.87 -24.14 -2.84
C LYS A 640 -7.96 -23.52 -3.89
N ASN A 641 -8.32 -22.37 -4.48
CA ASN A 641 -7.53 -21.77 -5.56
C ASN A 641 -6.26 -21.06 -5.11
N GLY A 642 -6.12 -20.79 -3.79
CA GLY A 642 -4.94 -20.15 -3.22
C GLY A 642 -4.83 -18.65 -3.49
N VAL A 643 -5.89 -18.00 -4.00
CA VAL A 643 -5.95 -16.56 -4.27
C VAL A 643 -6.86 -15.89 -3.23
N MET A 644 -6.32 -14.95 -2.46
CA MET A 644 -6.97 -14.40 -1.27
C MET A 644 -7.50 -12.98 -1.49
N ARG A 645 -7.84 -12.65 -2.72
CA ARG A 645 -8.45 -11.38 -3.13
C ARG A 645 -9.02 -11.47 -4.54
N PRO A 646 -9.81 -10.47 -4.97
CA PRO A 646 -10.21 -10.39 -6.36
C PRO A 646 -8.99 -10.18 -7.28
N GLU A 647 -8.75 -11.16 -8.17
CA GLU A 647 -7.74 -11.14 -9.22
C GLU A 647 -8.20 -12.07 -10.34
N GLY A 648 -8.44 -11.54 -11.53
CA GLY A 648 -9.02 -12.31 -12.65
C GLY A 648 -10.46 -12.81 -12.39
N GLY A 649 -10.98 -12.64 -11.18
CA GLY A 649 -12.31 -13.03 -10.70
C GLY A 649 -12.47 -12.66 -9.23
N THR A 650 -13.59 -13.03 -8.61
CA THR A 650 -13.84 -12.74 -7.19
C THR A 650 -12.96 -13.56 -6.24
N ASN A 651 -12.63 -14.78 -6.61
CA ASN A 651 -11.84 -15.75 -5.82
C ASN A 651 -12.38 -15.96 -4.39
N ALA A 652 -13.69 -15.90 -4.23
CA ALA A 652 -14.34 -15.96 -2.93
C ALA A 652 -15.56 -16.88 -2.96
N TRP A 653 -15.90 -17.43 -1.81
CA TRP A 653 -17.26 -17.82 -1.51
C TRP A 653 -17.99 -16.65 -0.86
N ALA A 654 -19.21 -16.40 -1.30
CA ALA A 654 -20.15 -15.49 -0.68
C ALA A 654 -21.50 -16.20 -0.48
N ALA A 655 -22.10 -16.02 0.68
CA ALA A 655 -23.40 -16.62 0.98
C ALA A 655 -24.55 -15.76 0.45
N SER A 656 -25.68 -16.39 0.11
CA SER A 656 -26.92 -15.68 -0.23
C SER A 656 -27.32 -14.70 0.87
N ASN A 657 -27.82 -13.53 0.48
CA ASN A 657 -28.34 -12.54 1.45
C ASN A 657 -29.53 -13.06 2.27
N GLU A 658 -30.23 -14.07 1.80
CA GLU A 658 -31.38 -14.71 2.46
C GLU A 658 -30.97 -15.81 3.44
N ASP A 659 -29.71 -16.23 3.41
CA ASP A 659 -29.18 -17.23 4.33
C ASP A 659 -29.08 -16.65 5.75
N SER A 660 -29.78 -17.25 6.68
CA SER A 660 -29.83 -16.79 8.08
C SER A 660 -28.65 -17.29 8.94
N ASP A 661 -27.97 -18.37 8.52
CA ASP A 661 -26.76 -18.92 9.17
C ASP A 661 -25.71 -19.33 8.11
N PRO A 662 -25.13 -18.36 7.39
CA PRO A 662 -24.14 -18.62 6.37
C PRO A 662 -23.02 -19.51 6.89
N SER A 663 -22.77 -20.65 6.26
CA SER A 663 -21.76 -21.59 6.74
C SER A 663 -21.02 -22.31 5.62
N LEU A 664 -19.73 -22.53 5.88
CA LEU A 664 -18.84 -23.33 5.07
C LEU A 664 -18.44 -24.57 5.87
N THR A 665 -18.67 -25.75 5.31
CA THR A 665 -18.36 -27.04 5.93
C THR A 665 -17.23 -27.72 5.18
N LEU A 666 -16.20 -28.12 5.91
CA LEU A 666 -15.10 -28.96 5.47
C LEU A 666 -15.29 -30.36 6.03
N SER A 667 -15.22 -31.39 5.19
CA SER A 667 -15.41 -32.79 5.61
C SER A 667 -14.28 -33.67 5.05
N TRP A 668 -13.79 -34.57 5.89
CA TRP A 668 -12.76 -35.54 5.53
C TRP A 668 -13.28 -36.96 5.71
N PRO A 669 -12.76 -37.93 4.91
CA PRO A 669 -13.14 -39.34 5.05
C PRO A 669 -12.79 -39.95 6.41
N THR A 670 -11.76 -39.38 7.08
CA THR A 670 -11.27 -39.79 8.42
C THR A 670 -11.08 -38.57 9.30
N GLU A 671 -11.09 -38.76 10.60
CA GLU A 671 -10.76 -37.68 11.54
C GLU A 671 -9.37 -37.11 11.28
N GLN A 672 -9.26 -35.79 11.37
CA GLN A 672 -8.02 -35.02 11.26
C GLN A 672 -7.67 -34.41 12.61
N THR A 673 -6.38 -34.27 12.88
CA THR A 673 -5.86 -33.54 14.04
C THR A 673 -5.52 -32.12 13.60
N ILE A 674 -6.35 -31.16 13.99
CA ILE A 674 -6.27 -29.76 13.54
C ILE A 674 -5.70 -28.91 14.69
N SER A 675 -4.52 -28.35 14.48
CA SER A 675 -3.84 -27.48 15.46
C SER A 675 -4.07 -25.99 15.20
N GLU A 676 -4.36 -25.62 13.94
CA GLU A 676 -4.50 -24.23 13.52
C GLU A 676 -5.49 -24.09 12.36
N LEU A 677 -6.28 -23.02 12.41
CA LEU A 677 -7.14 -22.57 11.32
C LEU A 677 -6.81 -21.12 11.01
N ARG A 678 -6.58 -20.79 9.75
CA ARG A 678 -6.48 -19.42 9.27
C ARG A 678 -7.63 -19.10 8.34
N LEU A 679 -8.29 -17.97 8.59
CA LEU A 679 -9.42 -17.48 7.79
C LEU A 679 -9.02 -16.16 7.12
N PHE A 680 -9.32 -16.03 5.84
CA PHE A 680 -8.96 -14.86 5.03
C PHE A 680 -10.22 -14.11 4.61
N PHE A 681 -10.42 -12.94 5.19
CA PHE A 681 -11.61 -12.09 5.01
C PHE A 681 -11.34 -10.92 4.09
N ASP A 682 -12.42 -10.40 3.48
CA ASP A 682 -12.35 -9.17 2.70
C ASP A 682 -12.30 -7.95 3.63
N THR A 683 -11.22 -7.20 3.57
CA THR A 683 -11.05 -5.90 4.20
C THR A 683 -10.98 -4.79 3.15
N ASP A 684 -11.66 -4.98 2.02
CA ASP A 684 -11.70 -4.04 0.90
C ASP A 684 -10.29 -3.66 0.40
N PHE A 685 -9.63 -4.62 -0.23
CA PHE A 685 -8.30 -4.39 -0.81
C PHE A 685 -8.25 -3.34 -1.91
N ASP A 686 -9.41 -2.79 -2.32
CA ASP A 686 -9.51 -1.66 -3.24
C ASP A 686 -9.42 -0.29 -2.53
N HIS A 687 -9.72 -0.24 -1.23
CA HIS A 687 -9.73 1.02 -0.48
C HIS A 687 -8.37 1.36 0.11
N ALA A 688 -7.82 2.51 -0.25
CA ALA A 688 -6.59 3.03 0.34
C ALA A 688 -6.84 3.53 1.78
N MET A 689 -5.96 3.16 2.72
CA MET A 689 -6.02 3.53 4.13
C MET A 689 -4.83 4.43 4.47
N GLU A 690 -4.93 5.72 4.25
CA GLU A 690 -3.88 6.68 4.61
C GLU A 690 -3.84 6.90 6.12
N THR A 691 -2.64 7.21 6.64
CA THR A 691 -2.38 7.26 8.08
C THR A 691 -2.64 8.61 8.74
N VAL A 692 -2.52 9.72 8.00
CA VAL A 692 -2.63 11.08 8.54
C VAL A 692 -3.54 11.95 7.68
N GLN A 693 -4.29 12.86 8.29
CA GLN A 693 -5.17 13.85 7.66
C GLN A 693 -6.27 13.29 6.73
N MET A 694 -6.40 12.00 6.67
CA MET A 694 -7.44 11.32 5.91
C MET A 694 -8.35 10.63 6.92
N GLY A 695 -9.40 11.31 7.34
CA GLY A 695 -10.46 10.70 8.13
C GLY A 695 -11.19 9.64 7.29
N HIS A 696 -11.54 8.54 7.91
CA HIS A 696 -12.30 7.46 7.28
C HIS A 696 -13.74 7.47 7.81
N SER A 697 -14.70 7.16 6.95
CA SER A 697 -16.12 7.07 7.33
C SER A 697 -16.38 5.89 8.26
N GLU A 698 -15.59 4.82 8.14
CA GLU A 698 -15.70 3.59 8.92
C GLU A 698 -14.46 3.38 9.79
N SER A 699 -14.62 2.69 10.93
CA SER A 699 -13.52 2.15 11.74
C SER A 699 -13.20 0.68 11.42
N VAL A 700 -14.08 0.01 10.70
CA VAL A 700 -13.92 -1.35 10.18
C VAL A 700 -14.42 -1.35 8.75
N MET A 701 -13.67 -1.98 7.85
CA MET A 701 -14.07 -2.08 6.45
C MET A 701 -15.41 -2.80 6.31
N PRO A 702 -16.37 -2.26 5.54
CA PRO A 702 -17.75 -2.75 5.51
C PRO A 702 -17.91 -4.17 4.95
N TYR A 703 -16.94 -4.65 4.15
CA TYR A 703 -16.95 -6.03 3.65
C TYR A 703 -16.54 -7.07 4.72
N CYS A 704 -15.87 -6.62 5.81
CA CYS A 704 -15.26 -7.52 6.78
C CYS A 704 -16.31 -8.23 7.63
N VAL A 705 -16.28 -9.56 7.62
CA VAL A 705 -17.07 -10.40 8.55
C VAL A 705 -16.56 -10.16 9.96
N ARG A 706 -17.41 -9.64 10.84
CA ARG A 706 -17.06 -9.26 12.21
C ARG A 706 -17.23 -10.38 13.22
N ASP A 707 -18.28 -11.17 13.05
CA ASP A 707 -18.63 -12.20 14.01
C ASP A 707 -18.72 -13.55 13.30
N TYR A 708 -18.08 -14.56 13.87
CA TYR A 708 -18.13 -15.92 13.35
C TYR A 708 -17.84 -16.96 14.44
N ARG A 709 -18.25 -18.20 14.21
CA ARG A 709 -17.92 -19.35 15.05
C ARG A 709 -17.46 -20.54 14.22
N VAL A 710 -16.62 -21.35 14.82
CA VAL A 710 -16.12 -22.60 14.25
C VAL A 710 -16.61 -23.75 15.13
N THR A 711 -17.22 -24.79 14.52
CA THR A 711 -17.71 -25.96 15.21
C THR A 711 -17.11 -27.24 14.62
N ASP A 712 -17.00 -28.30 15.43
CA ASP A 712 -16.66 -29.65 14.98
C ASP A 712 -17.87 -30.41 14.39
N GLY A 713 -17.67 -31.69 14.06
CA GLY A 713 -18.70 -32.57 13.51
C GLY A 713 -19.90 -32.86 14.44
N GLU A 714 -19.74 -32.69 15.75
CA GLU A 714 -20.76 -32.86 16.77
C GLU A 714 -21.50 -31.55 17.10
N GLY A 715 -21.07 -30.43 16.49
CA GLY A 715 -21.62 -29.10 16.75
C GLY A 715 -21.02 -28.39 17.96
N LYS A 716 -19.97 -28.95 18.57
CA LYS A 716 -19.23 -28.29 19.65
C LYS A 716 -18.49 -27.09 19.12
N VAL A 717 -18.60 -25.93 19.77
CA VAL A 717 -17.91 -24.71 19.43
C VAL A 717 -16.42 -24.83 19.78
N LEU A 718 -15.56 -24.82 18.76
CA LEU A 718 -14.10 -24.83 18.91
C LEU A 718 -13.54 -23.42 19.06
N ALA A 719 -14.14 -22.43 18.39
CA ALA A 719 -13.79 -21.03 18.50
C ALA A 719 -15.00 -20.13 18.22
N ARG A 720 -15.02 -18.97 18.87
CA ARG A 720 -15.95 -17.87 18.60
C ARG A 720 -15.17 -16.57 18.56
N VAL A 721 -15.38 -15.78 17.53
CA VAL A 721 -14.77 -14.46 17.36
C VAL A 721 -15.88 -13.44 17.18
N GLU A 722 -15.79 -12.33 17.91
CA GLU A 722 -16.71 -11.21 17.85
C GLU A 722 -15.91 -9.93 17.60
N GLY A 723 -16.42 -9.05 16.75
CA GLY A 723 -15.80 -7.77 16.45
C GLY A 723 -14.51 -7.84 15.63
N ASN A 724 -14.33 -8.84 14.75
CA ASN A 724 -13.19 -8.89 13.84
C ASN A 724 -13.14 -7.66 12.92
N TYR A 725 -11.93 -7.20 12.64
CA TYR A 725 -11.62 -6.12 11.68
C TYR A 725 -10.40 -6.42 10.82
N LYS A 726 -9.80 -7.61 10.96
CA LYS A 726 -8.56 -8.03 10.28
C LYS A 726 -8.87 -8.92 9.08
N SER A 727 -8.02 -8.81 8.06
CA SER A 727 -8.09 -9.67 6.86
C SER A 727 -7.71 -11.12 7.14
N VAL A 728 -6.75 -11.37 8.04
CA VAL A 728 -6.29 -12.71 8.40
C VAL A 728 -6.54 -12.97 9.88
N ASN A 729 -7.30 -14.02 10.17
CA ASN A 729 -7.54 -14.49 11.53
C ASN A 729 -6.91 -15.86 11.71
N ARG A 730 -6.08 -16.00 12.73
CA ARG A 730 -5.37 -17.21 13.09
C ARG A 730 -5.92 -17.77 14.40
N LEU A 731 -6.57 -18.92 14.32
CA LEU A 731 -7.13 -19.65 15.47
C LEU A 731 -6.21 -20.85 15.77
N LYS A 732 -5.65 -20.91 16.96
CA LYS A 732 -4.88 -22.05 17.45
C LYS A 732 -5.71 -22.86 18.41
N PHE A 733 -5.74 -24.17 18.21
CA PHE A 733 -6.42 -25.09 19.09
C PHE A 733 -5.40 -25.77 20.04
N ASN A 734 -5.62 -25.62 21.34
CA ASN A 734 -4.80 -26.26 22.36
C ASN A 734 -5.68 -26.84 23.48
N PRO A 735 -5.86 -28.19 23.56
CA PRO A 735 -5.25 -29.19 22.67
C PRO A 735 -5.78 -29.10 21.23
N PRO A 736 -5.08 -29.70 20.23
CA PRO A 736 -5.57 -29.80 18.86
C PRO A 736 -6.97 -30.42 18.80
N ALA A 737 -7.79 -29.96 17.89
CA ALA A 737 -9.13 -30.52 17.66
C ALA A 737 -9.00 -31.79 16.80
N VAL A 738 -9.68 -32.87 17.19
CA VAL A 738 -9.75 -34.14 16.43
C VAL A 738 -11.18 -34.28 15.89
N THR A 739 -11.34 -34.19 14.58
CA THR A 739 -12.69 -34.23 13.95
C THR A 739 -12.61 -34.60 12.47
N GLY A 740 -13.62 -35.29 11.97
CA GLY A 740 -13.83 -35.54 10.53
C GLY A 740 -14.59 -34.43 9.82
N LYS A 741 -15.07 -33.41 10.55
CA LYS A 741 -15.86 -32.32 9.99
C LYS A 741 -15.66 -31.02 10.75
N LEU A 742 -15.51 -29.93 10.05
CA LEU A 742 -15.36 -28.60 10.59
C LEU A 742 -16.31 -27.63 9.88
N SER A 743 -17.11 -26.86 10.62
CA SER A 743 -18.03 -25.87 10.06
C SER A 743 -17.69 -24.47 10.55
N ILE A 744 -17.61 -23.53 9.61
CA ILE A 744 -17.34 -22.11 9.84
C ILE A 744 -18.64 -21.37 9.57
N HIS A 745 -19.23 -20.80 10.61
CA HIS A 745 -20.48 -20.05 10.54
C HIS A 745 -20.18 -18.57 10.60
N LEU A 746 -20.62 -17.83 9.60
CA LEU A 746 -20.36 -16.40 9.46
C LEU A 746 -21.63 -15.60 9.76
N ARG A 747 -21.48 -14.41 10.33
CA ARG A 747 -22.53 -13.42 10.37
C ARG A 747 -22.30 -12.40 9.27
N LYS A 748 -23.29 -12.16 8.41
CA LYS A 748 -23.16 -11.16 7.36
C LYS A 748 -22.91 -9.76 7.94
N PRO A 749 -22.03 -8.96 7.33
CA PRO A 749 -21.67 -7.62 7.83
C PRO A 749 -22.86 -6.66 7.88
N SER A 750 -23.68 -6.63 6.85
CA SER A 750 -24.92 -5.81 6.78
C SER A 750 -25.95 -6.39 5.81
N GLN A 751 -27.04 -5.67 5.58
CA GLN A 751 -28.05 -6.03 4.57
C GLN A 751 -27.55 -5.83 3.12
N GLU A 752 -26.56 -4.94 2.93
CA GLU A 752 -25.97 -4.58 1.66
C GLU A 752 -24.72 -5.42 1.33
N VAL A 753 -24.20 -6.19 2.31
CA VAL A 753 -22.92 -6.89 2.18
C VAL A 753 -23.11 -8.37 2.51
N PRO A 754 -22.95 -9.28 1.56
CA PRO A 754 -22.93 -10.72 1.79
C PRO A 754 -21.80 -11.14 2.72
N ALA A 755 -22.00 -12.20 3.50
CA ALA A 755 -20.90 -12.85 4.22
C ALA A 755 -19.96 -13.51 3.22
N THR A 756 -18.69 -13.09 3.22
CA THR A 756 -17.70 -13.50 2.21
C THR A 756 -16.43 -14.02 2.86
N LEU A 757 -15.81 -15.02 2.23
CA LEU A 757 -14.55 -15.62 2.65
C LEU A 757 -13.70 -15.92 1.39
N PHE A 758 -12.41 -15.54 1.39
CA PHE A 758 -11.51 -15.82 0.29
C PHE A 758 -10.86 -17.20 0.39
N HIS A 759 -10.41 -17.56 1.57
CA HIS A 759 -9.62 -18.78 1.76
C HIS A 759 -9.70 -19.28 3.20
N VAL A 760 -9.47 -20.58 3.36
CA VAL A 760 -9.33 -21.26 4.64
C VAL A 760 -8.09 -22.11 4.58
N MET A 761 -7.16 -21.94 5.52
CA MET A 761 -6.01 -22.82 5.68
C MET A 761 -6.19 -23.65 6.95
N VAL A 762 -6.01 -24.96 6.86
CA VAL A 762 -6.19 -25.93 7.95
C VAL A 762 -4.88 -26.68 8.21
N LYS A 763 -4.31 -26.57 9.43
CA LYS A 763 -3.05 -27.22 9.85
C LYS A 763 -3.24 -28.13 11.06
#